data_187af2e143689d5115e4c289edc601f1
#
_entry.id   187af2e143689d5115e4c289edc601f1
#
_cell.length_a   1.000
_cell.length_b   1.000
_cell.length_c   1.000
_cell.angle_alpha   90.00
_cell.angle_beta   90.00
_cell.angle_gamma   90.00
#
_symmetry.space_group_name_H-M   'P 1'
#
loop_
_entity.id
_entity.type
_entity.pdbx_description
1 polymer ?
#
loop_
_entity_poly.entity_id
_entity_poly.type
_entity_poly.pdbx_seq_one_letter_code
_entity_poly.pdbx_strand_id
1 'polypeptide(L)'
;MLNRFLSGIKPIDILIYVLSFAVFMVTAVVNYGYHHADELFQIIEYAGIKSETFTPLVAWEYDVQIRPMLQPTICLAFLKFFSAISLTDPYIQAMIMRIFAAVISYLAIVLFVRNTSRKISNPRLRTVYLAISLLLWFIPYIACRFSSETFGGAFLLFAMSIYFSDKEDTKRKVLMGVCLALSFIFRFQMGLAIFGFGLWALLIDKKGWKFFIVPIVSFVVTYALLGVGVDSWFYGDFVFAPYKYVKVNSEVSAAKFGSGPWWFYLYNLVSYPTYFIGVPLAIAIVYLLVRSPKNPYLWCIIPFFVVHSIIAHKEVRFLFPMAFLVPAIFMSVVECIDKKWHEKKSWKISFYVLLSAFALVNIVGLGVNMSKSAGYQKFYLAKYINDNLRDKPVNIIHGPDSNPYGPFGAISGFYRNENATMQKFTNLYGIGYLLRSGAENFFTCRKCDLEKMVCVGEFEGRNPFDVLQELGFEYQSQSIPKFTEKLCEYYSGYDTGMVLYVFRYVGDKYGFDESQFKKAVFYYNDCENSDWGQTETITSEKYYSGGHSSVVYADSRYGITLEDSINKVSWAKHMSVVLQVNQTDEIRDPCLALEIVDDTGVRENVWDSRKILDKTKRTNEWVKIVMDFDLPDNFGEYTNFKVYPFNPIEAPVYFDDIFIVFY
;
A
#
# COMPACT_ATOMS: atom_id res chain seq x y z
N MET A 1 -20.87 19.30 31.96
CA MET A 1 -20.81 19.31 30.50
C MET A 1 -21.59 18.15 29.88
N LEU A 2 -21.42 16.92 30.37
CA LEU A 2 -22.10 15.72 29.84
C LEU A 2 -23.64 15.85 29.87
N ASN A 3 -24.21 16.30 30.96
CA ASN A 3 -25.67 16.50 31.08
C ASN A 3 -26.24 17.56 30.12
N ARG A 4 -25.47 18.59 29.77
CA ARG A 4 -25.84 19.55 28.71
C ARG A 4 -25.64 19.00 27.29
N PHE A 5 -24.77 18.00 27.15
CA PHE A 5 -24.58 17.31 25.89
C PHE A 5 -25.73 16.34 25.62
N LEU A 6 -26.19 15.64 26.63
CA LEU A 6 -27.24 14.61 26.56
C LEU A 6 -28.67 15.17 26.58
N SER A 7 -28.88 16.38 27.11
CA SER A 7 -30.22 17.00 27.15
C SER A 7 -30.74 17.28 25.74
N GLY A 8 -31.81 16.58 25.34
CA GLY A 8 -32.46 16.72 24.03
C GLY A 8 -32.01 15.77 22.93
N ILE A 9 -31.11 14.82 23.22
CA ILE A 9 -30.74 13.76 22.29
C ILE A 9 -31.81 12.67 22.31
N LYS A 10 -32.26 12.23 21.12
CA LYS A 10 -33.22 11.14 21.03
C LYS A 10 -32.57 9.80 21.34
N PRO A 11 -33.31 8.82 21.90
CA PRO A 11 -32.77 7.48 22.15
C PRO A 11 -32.11 6.82 20.93
N ILE A 12 -32.70 7.03 19.75
CA ILE A 12 -32.15 6.51 18.49
C ILE A 12 -30.77 7.13 18.13
N ASP A 13 -30.58 8.42 18.42
CA ASP A 13 -29.31 9.09 18.17
C ASP A 13 -28.22 8.57 19.14
N ILE A 14 -28.60 8.27 20.40
CA ILE A 14 -27.69 7.61 21.36
C ILE A 14 -27.27 6.23 20.86
N LEU A 15 -28.21 5.44 20.35
CA LEU A 15 -27.93 4.13 19.78
C LEU A 15 -26.96 4.26 18.60
N ILE A 16 -27.15 5.24 17.72
CA ILE A 16 -26.25 5.49 16.58
C ILE A 16 -24.85 5.86 17.08
N TYR A 17 -24.70 6.71 18.08
CA TYR A 17 -23.40 7.05 18.66
C TYR A 17 -22.69 5.82 19.23
N VAL A 18 -23.39 5.01 20.03
CA VAL A 18 -22.79 3.82 20.64
C VAL A 18 -22.40 2.80 19.58
N LEU A 19 -23.31 2.47 18.65
CA LEU A 19 -23.07 1.51 17.61
C LEU A 19 -21.92 1.95 16.68
N SER A 20 -21.96 3.22 16.24
CA SER A 20 -20.92 3.72 15.35
C SER A 20 -19.56 3.79 16.05
N PHE A 21 -19.51 4.16 17.33
CA PHE A 21 -18.26 4.13 18.09
C PHE A 21 -17.69 2.70 18.17
N ALA A 22 -18.54 1.72 18.44
CA ALA A 22 -18.13 0.31 18.42
C ALA A 22 -17.59 -0.11 17.05
N VAL A 23 -18.25 0.29 15.95
CA VAL A 23 -17.78 0.02 14.58
C VAL A 23 -16.41 0.65 14.34
N PHE A 24 -16.16 1.90 14.76
CA PHE A 24 -14.85 2.55 14.64
C PHE A 24 -13.78 1.80 15.43
N MET A 25 -14.08 1.37 16.66
CA MET A 25 -13.12 0.63 17.49
C MET A 25 -12.82 -0.75 16.90
N VAL A 26 -13.84 -1.50 16.50
CA VAL A 26 -13.64 -2.82 15.85
C VAL A 26 -12.82 -2.66 14.56
N THR A 27 -13.14 -1.66 13.74
CA THR A 27 -12.37 -1.38 12.52
C THR A 27 -10.91 -1.05 12.85
N ALA A 28 -10.63 -0.22 13.86
CA ALA A 28 -9.28 0.14 14.28
C ALA A 28 -8.48 -1.08 14.79
N VAL A 29 -9.13 -2.02 15.46
CA VAL A 29 -8.49 -3.26 15.95
C VAL A 29 -8.20 -4.22 14.80
N VAL A 30 -9.21 -4.52 13.97
CA VAL A 30 -9.13 -5.55 12.93
C VAL A 30 -8.28 -5.12 11.73
N ASN A 31 -8.29 -3.84 11.38
CA ASN A 31 -7.59 -3.31 10.21
C ASN A 31 -6.08 -3.10 10.46
N TYR A 32 -5.37 -4.13 10.95
CA TYR A 32 -3.91 -4.05 11.09
C TYR A 32 -3.20 -3.91 9.74
N GLY A 33 -1.92 -3.53 9.78
CA GLY A 33 -1.16 -3.15 8.59
C GLY A 33 -1.49 -1.73 8.12
N TYR A 34 -1.20 -1.42 6.87
CA TYR A 34 -1.42 -0.12 6.24
C TYR A 34 -2.31 -0.24 4.99
N HIS A 35 -3.03 0.82 4.66
CA HIS A 35 -3.72 0.95 3.38
C HIS A 35 -2.71 1.25 2.25
N HIS A 36 -1.76 2.14 2.52
CA HIS A 36 -0.69 2.51 1.62
C HIS A 36 0.65 2.54 2.37
N ALA A 37 1.74 2.25 1.66
CA ALA A 37 3.08 2.18 2.23
C ALA A 37 3.52 3.45 2.98
N ASP A 38 3.04 4.62 2.56
CA ASP A 38 3.36 5.91 3.18
C ASP A 38 2.90 6.01 4.65
N GLU A 39 1.84 5.28 5.06
CA GLU A 39 1.43 5.22 6.46
C GLU A 39 2.53 4.63 7.36
N LEU A 40 3.34 3.74 6.80
CA LEU A 40 4.43 3.08 7.47
C LEU A 40 5.74 3.85 7.26
N PHE A 41 6.18 4.00 6.00
CA PHE A 41 7.51 4.51 5.68
C PHE A 41 7.70 6.01 5.92
N GLN A 42 6.65 6.83 5.74
CA GLN A 42 6.75 8.28 5.96
C GLN A 42 6.35 8.71 7.37
N ILE A 43 5.81 7.81 8.21
CA ILE A 43 5.35 8.16 9.55
C ILE A 43 6.04 7.31 10.61
N ILE A 44 5.84 5.99 10.60
CA ILE A 44 6.33 5.10 11.67
C ILE A 44 7.85 4.90 11.53
N GLU A 45 8.32 4.60 10.32
CA GLU A 45 9.75 4.42 10.08
C GLU A 45 10.53 5.72 10.32
N TYR A 46 9.96 6.90 9.94
CA TYR A 46 10.60 8.18 10.28
C TYR A 46 10.66 8.41 11.79
N ALA A 47 9.62 8.06 12.54
CA ALA A 47 9.68 8.11 13.99
C ALA A 47 10.78 7.19 14.56
N GLY A 48 11.02 6.05 13.91
CA GLY A 48 12.10 5.11 14.21
C GLY A 48 13.49 5.75 14.21
N ILE A 49 13.74 6.71 13.31
CA ILE A 49 15.05 7.42 13.22
C ILE A 49 15.47 8.07 14.56
N LYS A 50 14.50 8.53 15.34
CA LYS A 50 14.75 9.20 16.64
C LYS A 50 14.30 8.38 17.85
N SER A 51 13.64 7.23 17.64
CA SER A 51 13.14 6.41 18.74
C SER A 51 14.18 5.44 19.29
N GLU A 52 15.11 4.99 18.43
CA GLU A 52 16.14 3.98 18.73
C GLU A 52 15.56 2.62 19.17
N THR A 53 14.26 2.39 18.93
CA THR A 53 13.57 1.16 19.34
C THR A 53 13.64 0.04 18.29
N PHE A 54 13.93 0.39 17.05
CA PHE A 54 14.16 -0.52 15.92
C PHE A 54 15.00 0.19 14.85
N THR A 55 15.60 -0.58 13.94
CA THR A 55 16.34 -0.02 12.78
C THR A 55 15.35 0.34 11.67
N PRO A 56 15.11 1.64 11.42
CA PRO A 56 14.12 2.06 10.44
C PRO A 56 14.61 1.92 9.00
N LEU A 57 13.68 1.69 8.07
CA LEU A 57 13.92 1.92 6.66
C LEU A 57 13.64 3.38 6.31
N VAL A 58 14.67 4.11 5.92
CA VAL A 58 14.56 5.53 5.58
C VAL A 58 14.23 5.69 4.10
N ALA A 59 13.03 6.21 3.79
CA ALA A 59 12.65 6.51 2.42
C ALA A 59 13.39 7.75 1.89
N TRP A 60 13.70 7.78 0.60
CA TRP A 60 14.43 8.86 -0.09
C TRP A 60 13.89 10.28 0.16
N GLU A 61 12.60 10.39 0.42
CA GLU A 61 11.91 11.65 0.70
C GLU A 61 12.37 12.31 1.99
N TYR A 62 12.97 11.54 2.91
CA TYR A 62 13.58 12.06 4.13
C TYR A 62 14.83 12.87 3.80
N ASP A 63 15.68 12.39 2.91
CA ASP A 63 16.93 13.04 2.53
C ASP A 63 16.68 14.38 1.82
N VAL A 64 15.63 14.44 1.00
CA VAL A 64 15.21 15.68 0.34
C VAL A 64 14.31 16.58 1.19
N GLN A 65 13.92 16.13 2.39
CA GLN A 65 13.19 16.90 3.40
C GLN A 65 11.84 17.47 2.91
N ILE A 66 11.07 16.68 2.17
CA ILE A 66 9.81 17.14 1.57
C ILE A 66 8.56 16.78 2.40
N ARG A 67 8.72 16.01 3.47
CA ARG A 67 7.59 15.54 4.28
C ARG A 67 7.47 16.32 5.59
N PRO A 68 6.24 16.60 6.05
CA PRO A 68 6.02 17.22 7.36
C PRO A 68 6.31 16.23 8.49
N MET A 69 7.02 16.67 9.53
CA MET A 69 7.46 15.82 10.64
C MET A 69 6.56 15.86 11.87
N LEU A 70 5.46 16.60 11.85
CA LEU A 70 4.54 16.64 12.99
C LEU A 70 3.95 15.26 13.31
N GLN A 71 3.49 14.51 12.31
CA GLN A 71 2.92 13.18 12.53
C GLN A 71 3.96 12.14 12.94
N PRO A 72 5.15 12.06 12.30
CA PRO A 72 6.27 11.27 12.82
C PRO A 72 6.66 11.64 14.26
N THR A 73 6.61 12.92 14.64
CA THR A 73 6.88 13.37 16.03
C THR A 73 5.82 12.87 17.02
N ILE A 74 4.53 12.88 16.64
CA ILE A 74 3.46 12.28 17.45
C ILE A 74 3.69 10.76 17.58
N CYS A 75 4.04 10.10 16.48
CA CYS A 75 4.41 8.68 16.50
C CYS A 75 5.61 8.40 17.41
N LEU A 76 6.66 9.23 17.35
CA LEU A 76 7.81 9.15 18.25
C LEU A 76 7.42 9.24 19.73
N ALA A 77 6.49 10.14 20.08
CA ALA A 77 5.96 10.23 21.43
C ALA A 77 5.28 8.93 21.88
N PHE A 78 4.49 8.30 20.98
CA PHE A 78 3.91 6.98 21.23
C PHE A 78 5.00 5.91 21.41
N LEU A 79 5.99 5.83 20.54
CA LEU A 79 7.06 4.84 20.61
C LEU A 79 7.86 4.95 21.93
N LYS A 80 8.20 6.19 22.34
CA LYS A 80 8.87 6.44 23.64
C LYS A 80 7.98 6.06 24.82
N PHE A 81 6.68 6.36 24.76
CA PHE A 81 5.73 5.93 25.78
C PHE A 81 5.63 4.41 25.85
N PHE A 82 5.52 3.71 24.73
CA PHE A 82 5.46 2.26 24.68
C PHE A 82 6.75 1.62 25.23
N SER A 83 7.90 2.17 24.88
CA SER A 83 9.19 1.74 25.46
C SER A 83 9.22 1.91 26.98
N ALA A 84 8.73 3.04 27.50
CA ALA A 84 8.70 3.30 28.95
C ALA A 84 7.83 2.32 29.74
N ILE A 85 6.80 1.73 29.11
CA ILE A 85 5.93 0.71 29.71
C ILE A 85 6.25 -0.71 29.25
N SER A 86 7.39 -0.91 28.57
CA SER A 86 7.84 -2.21 28.05
C SER A 86 6.84 -2.88 27.10
N LEU A 87 6.04 -2.11 26.38
CA LEU A 87 5.14 -2.62 25.33
C LEU A 87 5.92 -2.77 24.03
N THR A 88 6.35 -3.97 23.70
CA THR A 88 7.24 -4.26 22.55
C THR A 88 6.52 -4.82 21.32
N ASP A 89 5.24 -5.20 21.42
CA ASP A 89 4.49 -5.76 20.30
C ASP A 89 4.11 -4.67 19.28
N PRO A 90 4.65 -4.69 18.04
CA PRO A 90 4.41 -3.63 17.05
C PRO A 90 2.95 -3.59 16.57
N TYR A 91 2.24 -4.72 16.59
CA TYR A 91 0.83 -4.76 16.17
C TYR A 91 -0.08 -4.11 17.21
N ILE A 92 0.22 -4.30 18.52
CA ILE A 92 -0.49 -3.61 19.60
C ILE A 92 -0.16 -2.12 19.59
N GLN A 93 1.11 -1.74 19.41
CA GLN A 93 1.52 -0.35 19.27
C GLN A 93 0.78 0.35 18.13
N ALA A 94 0.78 -0.24 16.93
CA ALA A 94 0.07 0.29 15.76
C ALA A 94 -1.46 0.31 15.98
N MET A 95 -2.02 -0.68 16.69
CA MET A 95 -3.45 -0.70 17.05
C MET A 95 -3.82 0.52 17.91
N ILE A 96 -3.02 0.84 18.92
CA ILE A 96 -3.26 2.01 19.79
C ILE A 96 -3.20 3.30 18.97
N MET A 97 -2.25 3.44 18.05
CA MET A 97 -2.18 4.61 17.15
C MET A 97 -3.40 4.69 16.23
N ARG A 98 -3.93 3.57 15.72
CA ARG A 98 -5.17 3.54 14.94
C ARG A 98 -6.40 3.91 15.78
N ILE A 99 -6.50 3.44 17.01
CA ILE A 99 -7.55 3.84 17.94
C ILE A 99 -7.50 5.34 18.20
N PHE A 100 -6.31 5.91 18.41
CA PHE A 100 -6.14 7.35 18.54
C PHE A 100 -6.66 8.12 17.31
N ALA A 101 -6.30 7.71 16.10
CA ALA A 101 -6.80 8.32 14.87
C ALA A 101 -8.32 8.19 14.75
N ALA A 102 -8.88 7.02 15.07
CA ALA A 102 -10.32 6.75 15.05
C ALA A 102 -11.08 7.66 16.02
N VAL A 103 -10.59 7.84 17.25
CA VAL A 103 -11.21 8.72 18.25
C VAL A 103 -11.20 10.19 17.80
N ILE A 104 -10.05 10.70 17.33
CA ILE A 104 -9.93 12.07 16.81
C ILE A 104 -10.91 12.31 15.65
N SER A 105 -10.95 11.40 14.68
CA SER A 105 -11.83 11.50 13.52
C SER A 105 -13.31 11.38 13.92
N TYR A 106 -13.64 10.46 14.82
CA TYR A 106 -14.98 10.30 15.34
C TYR A 106 -15.49 11.60 15.99
N LEU A 107 -14.67 12.20 16.86
CA LEU A 107 -14.99 13.47 17.51
C LEU A 107 -15.18 14.60 16.49
N ALA A 108 -14.30 14.68 15.46
CA ALA A 108 -14.41 15.67 14.40
C ALA A 108 -15.73 15.54 13.64
N ILE A 109 -16.11 14.31 13.25
CA ILE A 109 -17.37 14.03 12.54
C ILE A 109 -18.57 14.39 13.42
N VAL A 110 -18.59 13.93 14.69
CA VAL A 110 -19.69 14.20 15.63
C VAL A 110 -19.90 15.69 15.82
N LEU A 111 -18.84 16.46 16.07
CA LEU A 111 -18.92 17.90 16.25
C LEU A 111 -19.36 18.63 14.98
N PHE A 112 -18.85 18.21 13.83
CA PHE A 112 -19.24 18.75 12.53
C PHE A 112 -20.72 18.51 12.25
N VAL A 113 -21.19 17.27 12.37
CA VAL A 113 -22.61 16.92 12.18
C VAL A 113 -23.52 17.67 13.15
N ARG A 114 -23.11 17.73 14.41
CA ARG A 114 -23.90 18.47 15.45
C ARG A 114 -24.11 19.93 15.08
N ASN A 115 -23.08 20.61 14.56
CA ASN A 115 -23.17 22.03 14.25
C ASN A 115 -23.88 22.29 12.91
N THR A 116 -23.65 21.43 11.90
CA THR A 116 -24.27 21.58 10.58
C THR A 116 -25.73 21.11 10.56
N SER A 117 -26.09 20.06 11.31
CA SER A 117 -27.45 19.51 11.35
C SER A 117 -28.49 20.46 11.99
N ARG A 118 -28.05 21.46 12.73
CA ARG A 118 -28.96 22.46 13.31
C ARG A 118 -29.79 23.20 12.29
N LYS A 119 -29.24 23.40 11.09
CA LYS A 119 -29.93 24.06 9.96
C LYS A 119 -31.00 23.18 9.33
N ILE A 120 -30.97 21.86 9.56
CA ILE A 120 -31.94 20.92 9.02
C ILE A 120 -33.23 20.98 9.86
N SER A 121 -34.35 21.39 9.26
CA SER A 121 -35.59 21.54 9.97
C SER A 121 -36.21 20.21 10.43
N ASN A 122 -36.08 19.16 9.58
CA ASN A 122 -36.70 17.85 9.87
C ASN A 122 -35.85 17.01 10.83
N PRO A 123 -36.37 16.66 12.02
CA PRO A 123 -35.61 15.88 13.00
C PRO A 123 -35.26 14.46 12.56
N ARG A 124 -36.00 13.85 11.62
CA ARG A 124 -35.68 12.51 11.08
C ARG A 124 -34.48 12.60 10.14
N LEU A 125 -34.38 13.67 9.34
CA LEU A 125 -33.24 13.91 8.47
C LEU A 125 -31.95 14.18 9.26
N ARG A 126 -32.03 14.80 10.44
CA ARG A 126 -30.88 14.98 11.34
C ARG A 126 -30.34 13.63 11.80
N THR A 127 -31.20 12.70 12.18
CA THR A 127 -30.83 11.33 12.57
C THR A 127 -30.20 10.56 11.38
N VAL A 128 -30.81 10.67 10.19
CA VAL A 128 -30.23 10.08 8.96
C VAL A 128 -28.86 10.67 8.66
N TYR A 129 -28.71 11.98 8.76
CA TYR A 129 -27.41 12.64 8.54
C TYR A 129 -26.35 12.16 9.51
N LEU A 130 -26.69 12.02 10.79
CA LEU A 130 -25.81 11.45 11.80
C LEU A 130 -25.39 10.01 11.43
N ALA A 131 -26.38 9.17 11.08
CA ALA A 131 -26.13 7.79 10.74
C ALA A 131 -25.20 7.63 9.53
N ILE A 132 -25.49 8.32 8.41
CA ILE A 132 -24.63 8.22 7.21
C ILE A 132 -23.25 8.83 7.43
N SER A 133 -23.12 9.87 8.29
CA SER A 133 -21.83 10.49 8.58
C SER A 133 -20.90 9.58 9.39
N LEU A 134 -21.45 8.68 10.20
CA LEU A 134 -20.68 7.80 11.07
C LEU A 134 -20.61 6.35 10.54
N LEU A 135 -21.63 5.91 9.78
CA LEU A 135 -21.77 4.51 9.38
C LEU A 135 -21.68 4.28 7.87
N LEU A 136 -21.35 5.30 7.04
CA LEU A 136 -21.05 5.06 5.64
C LEU A 136 -19.76 4.22 5.57
N TRP A 137 -19.80 3.07 4.90
CA TRP A 137 -18.86 1.95 5.09
C TRP A 137 -17.38 2.33 5.01
N PHE A 138 -17.01 3.29 4.17
CA PHE A 138 -15.62 3.73 4.03
C PHE A 138 -15.20 4.76 5.12
N ILE A 139 -16.14 5.40 5.81
CA ILE A 139 -15.82 6.40 6.84
C ILE A 139 -15.07 5.79 8.03
N PRO A 140 -15.55 4.71 8.70
CA PRO A 140 -14.78 4.08 9.78
C PRO A 140 -13.42 3.57 9.32
N TYR A 141 -13.34 3.05 8.08
CA TYR A 141 -12.09 2.57 7.49
C TYR A 141 -11.05 3.69 7.35
N ILE A 142 -11.43 4.81 6.72
CA ILE A 142 -10.54 5.98 6.56
C ILE A 142 -10.20 6.58 7.92
N ALA A 143 -11.18 6.72 8.80
CA ALA A 143 -11.03 7.36 10.10
C ALA A 143 -10.05 6.64 11.04
N CYS A 144 -9.88 5.33 10.92
CA CYS A 144 -8.94 4.59 11.75
C CYS A 144 -7.50 4.54 11.17
N ARG A 145 -7.25 5.05 9.97
CA ARG A 145 -5.89 5.09 9.44
C ARG A 145 -5.04 6.13 10.16
N PHE A 146 -3.87 5.71 10.65
CA PHE A 146 -2.88 6.64 11.21
C PHE A 146 -2.10 7.29 10.07
N SER A 147 -2.81 8.01 9.21
CA SER A 147 -2.33 8.60 7.96
C SER A 147 -2.52 10.11 7.92
N SER A 148 -1.73 10.78 7.08
CA SER A 148 -1.82 12.22 6.86
C SER A 148 -3.18 12.65 6.30
N GLU A 149 -3.78 11.81 5.46
CA GLU A 149 -5.10 12.00 4.88
C GLU A 149 -6.19 12.08 5.95
N THR A 150 -6.15 11.15 6.91
CA THR A 150 -7.12 11.07 8.00
C THR A 150 -7.07 12.31 8.88
N PHE A 151 -5.87 12.67 9.35
CA PHE A 151 -5.72 13.85 10.20
C PHE A 151 -6.00 15.16 9.45
N GLY A 152 -5.52 15.27 8.20
CA GLY A 152 -5.82 16.42 7.35
C GLY A 152 -7.32 16.66 7.20
N GLY A 153 -8.09 15.62 6.90
CA GLY A 153 -9.56 15.68 6.80
C GLY A 153 -10.26 15.95 8.14
N ALA A 154 -9.84 15.28 9.21
CA ALA A 154 -10.43 15.45 10.53
C ALA A 154 -10.26 16.89 11.07
N PHE A 155 -9.08 17.47 10.93
CA PHE A 155 -8.83 18.85 11.37
C PHE A 155 -9.54 19.88 10.50
N LEU A 156 -9.75 19.63 9.20
CA LEU A 156 -10.64 20.45 8.38
C LEU A 156 -12.08 20.41 8.92
N LEU A 157 -12.61 19.22 9.27
CA LEU A 157 -13.94 19.10 9.88
C LEU A 157 -14.06 19.85 11.21
N PHE A 158 -13.04 19.79 12.09
CA PHE A 158 -13.03 20.60 13.31
C PHE A 158 -13.12 22.10 12.99
N ALA A 159 -12.34 22.60 12.05
CA ALA A 159 -12.37 24.00 11.65
C ALA A 159 -13.75 24.40 11.10
N MET A 160 -14.30 23.58 10.19
CA MET A 160 -15.65 23.82 9.64
C MET A 160 -16.74 23.72 10.72
N SER A 161 -16.60 22.78 11.67
CA SER A 161 -17.52 22.66 12.82
C SER A 161 -17.54 23.94 13.68
N ILE A 162 -16.35 24.53 13.91
CA ILE A 162 -16.23 25.79 14.65
C ILE A 162 -16.87 26.92 13.85
N TYR A 163 -16.63 27.01 12.56
CA TYR A 163 -17.21 28.03 11.68
C TYR A 163 -18.74 27.99 11.68
N PHE A 164 -19.35 26.80 11.57
CA PHE A 164 -20.80 26.62 11.55
C PHE A 164 -21.46 26.63 12.95
N SER A 165 -20.70 26.87 14.01
CA SER A 165 -21.26 27.00 15.35
C SER A 165 -21.94 28.36 15.52
N ASP A 166 -22.97 28.42 16.43
CA ASP A 166 -23.75 29.64 16.68
C ASP A 166 -22.96 30.73 17.44
N LYS A 167 -21.76 30.42 17.90
CA LYS A 167 -20.93 31.34 18.69
C LYS A 167 -19.75 31.82 17.88
N GLU A 168 -19.65 33.14 17.79
CA GLU A 168 -18.53 33.80 17.08
C GLU A 168 -17.73 34.64 18.10
N ASP A 169 -16.82 33.96 18.82
CA ASP A 169 -15.89 34.61 19.75
C ASP A 169 -14.43 34.45 19.31
N THR A 170 -13.54 35.29 19.88
CA THR A 170 -12.11 35.27 19.51
C THR A 170 -11.45 33.94 19.79
N LYS A 171 -11.79 33.25 20.89
CA LYS A 171 -11.21 31.93 21.22
C LYS A 171 -11.52 30.89 20.15
N ARG A 172 -12.73 30.90 19.60
CA ARG A 172 -13.16 30.00 18.53
C ARG A 172 -12.45 30.34 17.19
N LYS A 173 -12.30 31.65 16.91
CA LYS A 173 -11.52 32.07 15.72
C LYS A 173 -10.06 31.62 15.81
N VAL A 174 -9.44 31.72 17.00
CA VAL A 174 -8.09 31.19 17.26
C VAL A 174 -8.08 29.67 17.03
N LEU A 175 -8.99 28.93 17.65
CA LEU A 175 -9.07 27.47 17.53
C LEU A 175 -9.34 27.02 16.08
N MET A 176 -10.16 27.76 15.34
CA MET A 176 -10.39 27.51 13.91
C MET A 176 -9.08 27.66 13.11
N GLY A 177 -8.32 28.74 13.35
CA GLY A 177 -7.01 28.93 12.71
C GLY A 177 -6.01 27.82 13.03
N VAL A 178 -5.96 27.39 14.30
CA VAL A 178 -5.14 26.23 14.73
C VAL A 178 -5.56 24.96 14.00
N CYS A 179 -6.86 24.67 13.92
CA CYS A 179 -7.34 23.46 13.21
C CYS A 179 -7.03 23.52 11.71
N LEU A 180 -7.18 24.68 11.07
CA LEU A 180 -6.81 24.85 9.66
C LEU A 180 -5.29 24.64 9.43
N ALA A 181 -4.45 25.17 10.33
CA ALA A 181 -3.01 24.96 10.28
C ALA A 181 -2.65 23.49 10.45
N LEU A 182 -3.25 22.80 11.42
CA LEU A 182 -3.02 21.35 11.62
C LEU A 182 -3.47 20.55 10.40
N SER A 183 -4.64 20.86 9.82
CA SER A 183 -5.08 20.24 8.57
C SER A 183 -4.06 20.38 7.46
N PHE A 184 -3.47 21.56 7.28
CA PHE A 184 -2.42 21.84 6.29
C PHE A 184 -1.09 21.15 6.64
N ILE A 185 -0.66 21.17 7.91
CA ILE A 185 0.59 20.55 8.36
C ILE A 185 0.56 19.05 8.12
N PHE A 186 -0.54 18.37 8.49
CA PHE A 186 -0.65 16.94 8.24
C PHE A 186 -0.62 16.62 6.75
N ARG A 187 -1.21 17.48 5.90
CA ARG A 187 -1.24 17.27 4.46
C ARG A 187 -1.31 18.59 3.69
N PHE A 188 -0.22 18.98 3.02
CA PHE A 188 -0.13 20.27 2.34
C PHE A 188 -1.21 20.51 1.30
N GLN A 189 -1.67 19.45 0.63
CA GLN A 189 -2.75 19.52 -0.36
C GLN A 189 -4.08 20.02 0.24
N MET A 190 -4.27 19.90 1.57
CA MET A 190 -5.45 20.47 2.24
C MET A 190 -5.54 22.00 2.08
N GLY A 191 -4.43 22.67 1.77
CA GLY A 191 -4.42 24.09 1.42
C GLY A 191 -5.41 24.46 0.33
N LEU A 192 -5.66 23.56 -0.65
CA LEU A 192 -6.65 23.76 -1.71
C LEU A 192 -8.09 23.80 -1.19
N ALA A 193 -8.43 22.87 -0.28
CA ALA A 193 -9.75 22.83 0.35
C ALA A 193 -9.96 24.00 1.31
N ILE A 194 -8.92 24.35 2.09
CA ILE A 194 -8.92 25.52 3.00
C ILE A 194 -9.10 26.81 2.20
N PHE A 195 -8.38 26.96 1.08
CA PHE A 195 -8.50 28.11 0.20
C PHE A 195 -9.93 28.21 -0.36
N GLY A 196 -10.47 27.13 -0.91
CA GLY A 196 -11.83 27.10 -1.43
C GLY A 196 -12.89 27.45 -0.37
N PHE A 197 -12.75 26.92 0.85
CA PHE A 197 -13.63 27.26 1.97
C PHE A 197 -13.49 28.73 2.40
N GLY A 198 -12.28 29.26 2.44
CA GLY A 198 -12.01 30.66 2.72
C GLY A 198 -12.65 31.60 1.68
N LEU A 199 -12.52 31.29 0.39
CA LEU A 199 -13.18 32.02 -0.70
C LEU A 199 -14.70 31.97 -0.56
N TRP A 200 -15.27 30.81 -0.24
CA TRP A 200 -16.70 30.69 0.01
C TRP A 200 -17.15 31.59 1.17
N ALA A 201 -16.43 31.58 2.28
CA ALA A 201 -16.74 32.39 3.45
C ALA A 201 -16.65 33.90 3.13
N LEU A 202 -15.70 34.31 2.29
CA LEU A 202 -15.52 35.70 1.86
C LEU A 202 -16.58 36.14 0.84
N LEU A 203 -16.77 35.37 -0.24
CA LEU A 203 -17.54 35.79 -1.40
C LEU A 203 -19.04 35.45 -1.28
N ILE A 204 -19.36 34.32 -0.67
CA ILE A 204 -20.72 33.77 -0.61
C ILE A 204 -21.37 34.05 0.75
N ASP A 205 -20.71 33.69 1.86
CA ASP A 205 -21.20 34.00 3.22
C ASP A 205 -20.94 35.46 3.61
N LYS A 206 -20.16 36.18 2.78
CA LYS A 206 -19.87 37.62 2.93
C LYS A 206 -19.29 38.00 4.28
N LYS A 207 -18.49 37.12 4.90
CA LYS A 207 -17.73 37.47 6.10
C LYS A 207 -16.77 38.61 5.77
N GLY A 208 -16.85 39.68 6.55
CA GLY A 208 -15.93 40.81 6.36
C GLY A 208 -14.47 40.39 6.53
N TRP A 209 -13.54 41.09 5.81
CA TRP A 209 -12.11 40.74 5.86
C TRP A 209 -11.51 40.69 7.27
N LYS A 210 -12.05 41.51 8.22
CA LYS A 210 -11.66 41.50 9.63
C LYS A 210 -11.93 40.16 10.34
N PHE A 211 -12.89 39.37 9.84
CA PHE A 211 -13.15 38.02 10.38
C PHE A 211 -11.95 37.12 10.20
N PHE A 212 -11.21 37.25 9.10
CA PHE A 212 -10.13 36.35 8.76
C PHE A 212 -8.81 36.68 9.47
N ILE A 213 -8.63 37.86 10.04
CA ILE A 213 -7.38 38.29 10.69
C ILE A 213 -6.97 37.28 11.78
N VAL A 214 -7.89 37.00 12.72
CA VAL A 214 -7.56 36.13 13.87
C VAL A 214 -7.29 34.69 13.42
N PRO A 215 -8.10 34.03 12.57
CA PRO A 215 -7.78 32.70 12.05
C PRO A 215 -6.45 32.66 11.26
N ILE A 216 -6.17 33.67 10.43
CA ILE A 216 -4.92 33.71 9.65
C ILE A 216 -3.70 33.85 10.56
N VAL A 217 -3.74 34.78 11.53
CA VAL A 217 -2.66 34.94 12.51
C VAL A 217 -2.44 33.64 13.29
N SER A 218 -3.52 33.03 13.77
CA SER A 218 -3.45 31.74 14.49
C SER A 218 -2.90 30.61 13.60
N PHE A 219 -3.29 30.57 12.32
CA PHE A 219 -2.77 29.63 11.34
C PHE A 219 -1.26 29.82 11.18
N VAL A 220 -0.81 31.04 10.91
CA VAL A 220 0.61 31.36 10.69
C VAL A 220 1.47 31.01 11.91
N VAL A 221 1.02 31.40 13.12
CA VAL A 221 1.72 31.08 14.37
C VAL A 221 1.79 29.57 14.59
N THR A 222 0.67 28.86 14.42
CA THR A 222 0.63 27.39 14.58
C THR A 222 1.54 26.71 13.57
N TYR A 223 1.52 27.18 12.30
CA TYR A 223 2.36 26.64 11.26
C TYR A 223 3.86 26.92 11.51
N ALA A 224 4.20 28.12 11.97
CA ALA A 224 5.57 28.45 12.33
C ALA A 224 6.10 27.54 13.44
N LEU A 225 5.30 27.27 14.47
CA LEU A 225 5.70 26.45 15.61
C LEU A 225 5.67 24.95 15.31
N LEU A 226 4.56 24.44 14.80
CA LEU A 226 4.30 22.99 14.64
C LEU A 226 4.63 22.47 13.23
N GLY A 227 4.70 23.32 12.22
CA GLY A 227 5.24 23.00 10.91
C GLY A 227 6.75 23.26 10.89
N VAL A 228 7.15 24.48 10.63
CA VAL A 228 8.57 24.84 10.43
C VAL A 228 9.42 24.46 11.64
N GLY A 229 8.97 24.76 12.88
CA GLY A 229 9.72 24.47 14.10
C GLY A 229 9.94 22.97 14.31
N VAL A 230 8.88 22.15 14.17
CA VAL A 230 8.97 20.69 14.32
C VAL A 230 9.75 20.05 13.17
N ASP A 231 9.52 20.48 11.92
CA ASP A 231 10.24 19.97 10.76
C ASP A 231 11.75 20.25 10.93
N SER A 232 12.12 21.50 11.27
CA SER A 232 13.52 21.88 11.45
C SER A 232 14.19 21.15 12.61
N TRP A 233 13.47 20.95 13.73
CA TRP A 233 13.99 20.16 14.84
C TRP A 233 14.19 18.68 14.46
N PHE A 234 13.26 18.14 13.70
CA PHE A 234 13.32 16.71 13.35
C PHE A 234 14.42 16.42 12.35
N TYR A 235 14.56 17.25 11.32
CA TYR A 235 15.60 17.11 10.29
C TYR A 235 16.99 17.59 10.76
N GLY A 236 17.06 18.42 11.81
CA GLY A 236 18.32 18.99 12.30
C GLY A 236 18.83 20.19 11.49
N ASP A 237 18.02 20.75 10.59
CA ASP A 237 18.33 21.89 9.73
C ASP A 237 17.07 22.74 9.51
N PHE A 238 17.23 24.01 9.09
CA PHE A 238 16.08 24.83 8.75
C PHE A 238 15.35 24.29 7.51
N VAL A 239 14.08 23.89 7.70
CA VAL A 239 13.27 23.28 6.65
C VAL A 239 11.95 24.01 6.47
N PHE A 240 11.67 24.40 5.22
CA PHE A 240 10.36 24.86 4.78
C PHE A 240 9.78 23.82 3.81
N ALA A 241 9.26 22.74 4.40
CA ALA A 241 8.83 21.53 3.69
C ALA A 241 7.82 21.77 2.54
N PRO A 242 6.83 22.70 2.61
CA PRO A 242 5.90 22.92 1.49
C PRO A 242 6.58 23.40 0.22
N TYR A 243 7.60 24.28 0.34
CA TYR A 243 8.36 24.76 -0.82
C TYR A 243 9.16 23.61 -1.45
N LYS A 244 9.89 22.85 -0.60
CA LYS A 244 10.64 21.68 -1.08
C LYS A 244 9.71 20.64 -1.71
N TYR A 245 8.53 20.39 -1.11
CA TYR A 245 7.52 19.50 -1.65
C TYR A 245 7.06 19.90 -3.06
N VAL A 246 6.70 21.16 -3.26
CA VAL A 246 6.27 21.66 -4.58
C VAL A 246 7.42 21.59 -5.58
N LYS A 247 8.61 22.04 -5.22
CA LYS A 247 9.81 22.03 -6.06
C LYS A 247 10.13 20.60 -6.55
N VAL A 248 10.33 19.65 -5.63
CA VAL A 248 10.71 18.28 -5.97
C VAL A 248 9.61 17.59 -6.81
N ASN A 249 8.32 17.74 -6.45
CA ASN A 249 7.25 17.12 -7.23
C ASN A 249 7.04 17.76 -8.60
N SER A 250 7.52 18.98 -8.84
CA SER A 250 7.51 19.59 -10.18
C SER A 250 8.68 19.14 -11.04
N GLU A 251 9.79 18.74 -10.42
CA GLU A 251 11.02 18.29 -11.09
C GLU A 251 11.05 16.77 -11.32
N VAL A 252 10.47 15.99 -10.38
CA VAL A 252 10.37 14.54 -10.52
C VAL A 252 9.29 14.20 -11.52
N SER A 253 9.71 13.69 -12.67
CA SER A 253 8.80 13.39 -13.76
C SER A 253 7.80 12.30 -13.39
N ALA A 254 6.60 12.37 -14.00
CA ALA A 254 5.57 11.33 -13.90
C ALA A 254 6.08 9.93 -14.29
N ALA A 255 7.18 9.84 -15.03
CA ALA A 255 7.82 8.59 -15.42
C ALA A 255 8.29 7.75 -14.21
N LYS A 256 8.69 8.39 -13.10
CA LYS A 256 9.20 7.68 -11.92
C LYS A 256 8.09 7.04 -11.06
N PHE A 257 6.89 7.63 -11.01
CA PHE A 257 5.80 7.18 -10.13
C PHE A 257 4.55 6.72 -10.89
N GLY A 258 4.62 6.66 -12.21
CA GLY A 258 3.48 6.38 -13.07
C GLY A 258 2.56 7.60 -13.25
N SER A 259 1.80 7.60 -14.33
CA SER A 259 0.82 8.64 -14.66
C SER A 259 -0.56 8.03 -14.82
N GLY A 260 -1.58 8.75 -14.36
CA GLY A 260 -2.98 8.39 -14.56
C GLY A 260 -3.71 9.41 -15.44
N PRO A 261 -4.76 9.02 -16.19
CA PRO A 261 -5.53 9.93 -17.01
C PRO A 261 -6.24 10.98 -16.14
N TRP A 262 -6.53 12.18 -16.71
CA TRP A 262 -7.19 13.26 -15.98
C TRP A 262 -8.53 12.87 -15.34
N TRP A 263 -9.25 11.93 -15.98
CA TRP A 263 -10.54 11.39 -15.51
C TRP A 263 -10.42 10.30 -14.43
N PHE A 264 -9.21 9.91 -14.01
CA PHE A 264 -8.97 8.87 -13.01
C PHE A 264 -9.84 9.06 -11.76
N TYR A 265 -9.89 10.25 -11.21
CA TYR A 265 -10.69 10.53 -10.02
C TYR A 265 -12.20 10.56 -10.29
N LEU A 266 -12.64 10.90 -11.50
CA LEU A 266 -14.06 10.79 -11.87
C LEU A 266 -14.51 9.34 -11.88
N TYR A 267 -13.69 8.46 -12.46
CA TYR A 267 -13.97 7.02 -12.44
C TYR A 267 -13.98 6.47 -11.02
N ASN A 268 -12.97 6.77 -10.22
CA ASN A 268 -12.84 6.25 -8.85
C ASN A 268 -13.88 6.86 -7.88
N LEU A 269 -14.35 8.07 -8.11
CA LEU A 269 -15.47 8.66 -7.36
C LEU A 269 -16.73 7.79 -7.48
N VAL A 270 -16.92 7.17 -8.63
CA VAL A 270 -18.08 6.32 -8.92
C VAL A 270 -17.83 4.87 -8.54
N SER A 271 -16.67 4.32 -8.89
CA SER A 271 -16.38 2.88 -8.72
C SER A 271 -15.95 2.51 -7.31
N TYR A 272 -15.06 3.30 -6.69
CA TYR A 272 -14.42 2.93 -5.42
C TYR A 272 -15.38 2.77 -4.23
N PRO A 273 -16.37 3.70 -3.99
CA PRO A 273 -17.35 3.53 -2.92
C PRO A 273 -18.46 2.52 -3.25
N THR A 274 -18.32 1.75 -4.31
CA THR A 274 -19.31 0.96 -5.04
C THR A 274 -20.23 1.83 -5.93
N TYR A 275 -20.69 1.28 -7.05
CA TYR A 275 -21.57 2.00 -7.97
C TYR A 275 -22.90 2.43 -7.31
N PHE A 276 -23.41 1.68 -6.33
CA PHE A 276 -24.61 2.03 -5.57
C PHE A 276 -24.48 3.26 -4.69
N ILE A 277 -23.27 3.64 -4.32
CA ILE A 277 -22.99 4.86 -3.56
C ILE A 277 -22.37 5.92 -4.46
N GLY A 278 -21.46 5.54 -5.35
CA GLY A 278 -20.71 6.47 -6.19
C GLY A 278 -21.54 7.12 -7.26
N VAL A 279 -22.47 6.38 -7.92
CA VAL A 279 -23.39 7.00 -8.92
C VAL A 279 -24.30 8.03 -8.26
N PRO A 280 -25.02 7.75 -7.14
CA PRO A 280 -25.74 8.76 -6.40
C PRO A 280 -24.88 9.95 -5.97
N LEU A 281 -23.60 9.72 -5.58
CA LEU A 281 -22.67 10.78 -5.20
C LEU A 281 -22.35 11.70 -6.39
N ALA A 282 -22.03 11.12 -7.54
CA ALA A 282 -21.76 11.88 -8.76
C ALA A 282 -22.99 12.71 -9.18
N ILE A 283 -24.17 12.11 -9.16
CA ILE A 283 -25.45 12.81 -9.44
C ILE A 283 -25.68 13.95 -8.42
N ALA A 284 -25.40 13.69 -7.13
CA ALA A 284 -25.56 14.67 -6.06
C ALA A 284 -24.64 15.90 -6.28
N ILE A 285 -23.38 15.67 -6.66
CA ILE A 285 -22.42 16.75 -6.96
C ILE A 285 -22.91 17.57 -8.16
N VAL A 286 -23.26 16.93 -9.26
CA VAL A 286 -23.78 17.62 -10.47
C VAL A 286 -25.05 18.38 -10.16
N TYR A 287 -25.99 17.78 -9.43
CA TYR A 287 -27.22 18.44 -9.01
C TYR A 287 -26.95 19.71 -8.19
N LEU A 288 -26.06 19.64 -7.21
CA LEU A 288 -25.69 20.79 -6.38
C LEU A 288 -24.94 21.87 -7.16
N LEU A 289 -24.11 21.51 -8.13
CA LEU A 289 -23.44 22.48 -9.02
C LEU A 289 -24.45 23.33 -9.79
N VAL A 290 -25.56 22.72 -10.21
CA VAL A 290 -26.63 23.42 -10.97
C VAL A 290 -27.59 24.16 -10.06
N ARG A 291 -28.04 23.52 -8.96
CA ARG A 291 -29.16 24.03 -8.13
C ARG A 291 -28.70 24.82 -6.91
N SER A 292 -27.51 24.57 -6.40
CA SER A 292 -26.95 25.21 -5.20
C SER A 292 -25.44 25.46 -5.34
N PRO A 293 -24.98 26.22 -6.35
CA PRO A 293 -23.54 26.46 -6.61
C PRO A 293 -22.85 27.20 -5.45
N LYS A 294 -23.64 27.75 -4.52
CA LYS A 294 -23.16 28.41 -3.29
C LYS A 294 -22.93 27.46 -2.12
N ASN A 295 -23.03 26.14 -2.35
CA ASN A 295 -22.83 25.15 -1.29
C ASN A 295 -21.37 25.14 -0.79
N PRO A 296 -21.11 25.29 0.53
CA PRO A 296 -19.76 25.40 1.09
C PRO A 296 -18.89 24.17 0.83
N TYR A 297 -19.49 22.98 0.79
CA TYR A 297 -18.77 21.72 0.60
C TYR A 297 -18.24 21.59 -0.83
N LEU A 298 -18.99 22.07 -1.84
CA LEU A 298 -18.50 22.13 -3.22
C LEU A 298 -17.28 23.05 -3.35
N TRP A 299 -17.27 24.20 -2.67
CA TRP A 299 -16.14 25.13 -2.68
C TRP A 299 -14.88 24.54 -2.04
N CYS A 300 -15.02 23.63 -1.07
CA CYS A 300 -13.89 22.85 -0.55
C CYS A 300 -13.40 21.79 -1.53
N ILE A 301 -14.35 21.02 -2.09
CA ILE A 301 -14.03 19.81 -2.87
C ILE A 301 -13.52 20.15 -4.26
N ILE A 302 -14.10 21.14 -4.96
CA ILE A 302 -13.80 21.42 -6.36
C ILE A 302 -12.34 21.83 -6.58
N PRO A 303 -11.76 22.84 -5.88
CA PRO A 303 -10.36 23.19 -6.06
C PRO A 303 -9.42 22.01 -5.77
N PHE A 304 -9.73 21.24 -4.72
CA PHE A 304 -8.98 20.05 -4.35
C PHE A 304 -9.01 18.99 -5.45
N PHE A 305 -10.21 18.68 -5.95
CA PHE A 305 -10.42 17.66 -6.97
C PHE A 305 -9.81 18.04 -8.32
N VAL A 306 -9.98 19.30 -8.75
CA VAL A 306 -9.46 19.79 -10.03
C VAL A 306 -7.94 19.74 -10.06
N VAL A 307 -7.27 20.25 -9.02
CA VAL A 307 -5.79 20.24 -8.98
C VAL A 307 -5.25 18.81 -8.96
N HIS A 308 -5.84 17.91 -8.18
CA HIS A 308 -5.41 16.50 -8.19
C HIS A 308 -5.67 15.82 -9.55
N SER A 309 -6.72 16.22 -10.27
CA SER A 309 -6.99 15.70 -11.64
C SER A 309 -5.97 16.17 -12.67
N ILE A 310 -5.36 17.34 -12.47
CA ILE A 310 -4.31 17.89 -13.35
C ILE A 310 -2.96 17.22 -13.08
N ILE A 311 -2.63 16.95 -11.82
CA ILE A 311 -1.35 16.32 -11.44
C ILE A 311 -1.27 14.92 -12.07
N ALA A 312 -0.12 14.58 -12.68
CA ALA A 312 0.06 13.34 -13.43
C ALA A 312 -0.02 12.10 -12.56
N HIS A 313 0.69 12.07 -11.42
CA HIS A 313 0.63 10.95 -10.46
C HIS A 313 -0.68 10.97 -9.68
N LYS A 314 -1.39 9.85 -9.66
CA LYS A 314 -2.73 9.74 -9.08
C LYS A 314 -2.89 8.49 -8.22
N GLU A 315 -3.44 8.69 -7.03
CA GLU A 315 -3.80 7.62 -6.11
C GLU A 315 -5.19 7.90 -5.52
N VAL A 316 -5.98 6.84 -5.33
CA VAL A 316 -7.35 6.98 -4.80
C VAL A 316 -7.37 7.60 -3.40
N ARG A 317 -6.36 7.26 -2.56
CA ARG A 317 -6.27 7.78 -1.20
C ARG A 317 -6.14 9.31 -1.13
N PHE A 318 -5.68 9.97 -2.19
CA PHE A 318 -5.62 11.44 -2.18
C PHE A 318 -7.00 12.08 -2.01
N LEU A 319 -8.08 11.38 -2.34
CA LEU A 319 -9.46 11.85 -2.09
C LEU A 319 -9.97 11.56 -0.66
N PHE A 320 -9.27 10.77 0.15
CA PHE A 320 -9.75 10.36 1.48
C PHE A 320 -10.09 11.51 2.42
N PRO A 321 -9.33 12.63 2.47
CA PRO A 321 -9.72 13.77 3.30
C PRO A 321 -11.09 14.34 2.96
N MET A 322 -11.47 14.30 1.68
CA MET A 322 -12.77 14.83 1.21
C MET A 322 -13.92 13.85 1.43
N ALA A 323 -13.62 12.56 1.63
CA ALA A 323 -14.63 11.54 1.88
C ALA A 323 -15.51 11.87 3.12
N PHE A 324 -14.95 12.54 4.12
CA PHE A 324 -15.71 12.99 5.31
C PHE A 324 -16.80 14.02 5.00
N LEU A 325 -16.75 14.70 3.85
CA LEU A 325 -17.77 15.64 3.42
C LEU A 325 -18.90 14.99 2.60
N VAL A 326 -18.75 13.74 2.17
CA VAL A 326 -19.74 13.02 1.35
C VAL A 326 -21.14 12.99 1.99
N PRO A 327 -21.30 12.68 3.28
CA PRO A 327 -22.62 12.73 3.94
C PRO A 327 -23.27 14.11 3.88
N ALA A 328 -22.48 15.19 4.00
CA ALA A 328 -22.97 16.55 3.92
C ALA A 328 -23.41 16.94 2.49
N ILE A 329 -22.76 16.40 1.46
CA ILE A 329 -23.19 16.52 0.05
C ILE A 329 -24.57 15.87 -0.13
N PHE A 330 -24.74 14.61 0.29
CA PHE A 330 -26.04 13.94 0.20
C PHE A 330 -27.15 14.72 0.95
N MET A 331 -26.86 15.19 2.15
CA MET A 331 -27.83 15.93 2.93
C MET A 331 -28.20 17.27 2.29
N SER A 332 -27.22 17.96 1.68
CA SER A 332 -27.47 19.21 0.93
C SER A 332 -28.42 19.00 -0.26
N VAL A 333 -28.34 17.86 -0.95
CA VAL A 333 -29.30 17.51 -2.01
C VAL A 333 -30.70 17.31 -1.45
N VAL A 334 -30.83 16.56 -0.35
CA VAL A 334 -32.15 16.32 0.29
C VAL A 334 -32.81 17.62 0.72
N GLU A 335 -32.05 18.62 1.19
CA GLU A 335 -32.56 19.93 1.55
C GLU A 335 -32.97 20.78 0.34
N CYS A 336 -32.31 20.59 -0.83
CA CYS A 336 -32.63 21.32 -2.07
C CYS A 336 -33.82 20.73 -2.83
N ILE A 337 -34.23 19.49 -2.59
CA ILE A 337 -35.34 18.85 -3.27
C ILE A 337 -36.65 19.49 -2.81
N ASP A 338 -37.46 19.95 -3.76
CA ASP A 338 -38.72 20.60 -3.53
C ASP A 338 -39.70 19.68 -2.76
N LYS A 339 -40.40 20.23 -1.78
CA LYS A 339 -41.39 19.50 -0.94
C LYS A 339 -42.45 18.80 -1.78
N LYS A 340 -42.84 19.33 -2.95
CA LYS A 340 -43.83 18.74 -3.86
C LYS A 340 -43.41 17.34 -4.39
N TRP A 341 -42.11 17.07 -4.49
CA TRP A 341 -41.63 15.76 -4.90
C TRP A 341 -41.82 14.69 -3.83
N HIS A 342 -41.75 15.07 -2.56
CA HIS A 342 -41.95 14.16 -1.43
C HIS A 342 -43.41 13.68 -1.30
N GLU A 343 -44.39 14.29 -1.96
CA GLU A 343 -45.82 13.97 -1.83
C GLU A 343 -46.27 12.86 -2.81
N LYS A 344 -45.57 12.65 -3.95
CA LYS A 344 -45.92 11.62 -4.94
C LYS A 344 -45.61 10.20 -4.43
N LYS A 345 -46.63 9.34 -4.40
CA LYS A 345 -46.54 7.95 -3.89
C LYS A 345 -45.46 7.13 -4.63
N SER A 346 -45.36 7.26 -5.97
CA SER A 346 -44.37 6.58 -6.80
C SER A 346 -42.93 6.96 -6.42
N TRP A 347 -42.68 8.24 -6.14
CA TRP A 347 -41.37 8.72 -5.70
C TRP A 347 -40.99 8.17 -4.33
N LYS A 348 -41.93 8.10 -3.39
CA LYS A 348 -41.69 7.52 -2.06
C LYS A 348 -41.26 6.06 -2.19
N ILE A 349 -41.95 5.28 -3.01
CA ILE A 349 -41.61 3.87 -3.23
C ILE A 349 -40.21 3.73 -3.83
N SER A 350 -39.92 4.43 -4.94
CA SER A 350 -38.58 4.39 -5.57
C SER A 350 -37.47 4.84 -4.64
N PHE A 351 -37.72 5.91 -3.85
CA PHE A 351 -36.76 6.38 -2.86
C PHE A 351 -36.48 5.34 -1.76
N TYR A 352 -37.51 4.69 -1.22
CA TYR A 352 -37.31 3.65 -0.21
C TYR A 352 -36.63 2.41 -0.76
N VAL A 353 -36.90 2.01 -1.99
CA VAL A 353 -36.20 0.89 -2.67
C VAL A 353 -34.71 1.23 -2.82
N LEU A 354 -34.39 2.40 -3.35
CA LEU A 354 -32.99 2.87 -3.50
C LEU A 354 -32.29 3.00 -2.15
N LEU A 355 -32.97 3.55 -1.14
CA LEU A 355 -32.43 3.69 0.20
C LEU A 355 -32.16 2.32 0.84
N SER A 356 -33.05 1.35 0.62
CA SER A 356 -32.87 -0.01 1.15
C SER A 356 -31.69 -0.71 0.45
N ALA A 357 -31.56 -0.58 -0.87
CA ALA A 357 -30.41 -1.11 -1.62
C ALA A 357 -29.10 -0.43 -1.14
N PHE A 358 -29.10 0.87 -0.98
CA PHE A 358 -27.96 1.63 -0.44
C PHE A 358 -27.60 1.14 0.98
N ALA A 359 -28.59 0.97 1.86
CA ALA A 359 -28.37 0.50 3.22
C ALA A 359 -27.81 -0.92 3.25
N LEU A 360 -28.32 -1.83 2.40
CA LEU A 360 -27.84 -3.20 2.30
C LEU A 360 -26.35 -3.23 1.86
N VAL A 361 -26.04 -2.54 0.77
CA VAL A 361 -24.64 -2.43 0.26
C VAL A 361 -23.73 -1.84 1.33
N ASN A 362 -24.20 -0.82 2.04
CA ASN A 362 -23.44 -0.17 3.11
C ASN A 362 -23.18 -1.12 4.30
N ILE A 363 -24.16 -1.90 4.72
CA ILE A 363 -24.03 -2.89 5.80
C ILE A 363 -23.02 -3.96 5.42
N VAL A 364 -23.08 -4.47 4.19
CA VAL A 364 -22.13 -5.46 3.68
C VAL A 364 -20.71 -4.86 3.66
N GLY A 365 -20.55 -3.62 3.16
CA GLY A 365 -19.26 -2.92 3.16
C GLY A 365 -18.67 -2.71 4.55
N LEU A 366 -19.50 -2.36 5.56
CA LEU A 366 -19.08 -2.30 6.95
C LEU A 366 -18.61 -3.67 7.45
N GLY A 367 -19.35 -4.74 7.15
CA GLY A 367 -19.00 -6.11 7.50
C GLY A 367 -17.66 -6.53 6.91
N VAL A 368 -17.43 -6.23 5.63
CA VAL A 368 -16.14 -6.47 4.95
C VAL A 368 -15.01 -5.73 5.66
N ASN A 369 -15.17 -4.44 5.96
CA ASN A 369 -14.13 -3.66 6.64
C ASN A 369 -13.86 -4.10 8.08
N MET A 370 -14.86 -4.61 8.78
CA MET A 370 -14.69 -5.13 10.14
C MET A 370 -14.15 -6.57 10.18
N SER A 371 -14.00 -7.24 9.05
CA SER A 371 -13.55 -8.65 8.98
C SER A 371 -12.19 -8.84 8.32
N LYS A 372 -11.55 -7.80 7.79
CA LYS A 372 -10.27 -7.90 7.11
C LYS A 372 -9.25 -6.87 7.58
N SER A 373 -7.96 -7.19 7.45
CA SER A 373 -6.87 -6.24 7.66
C SER A 373 -6.78 -5.21 6.51
N ALA A 374 -5.97 -4.18 6.66
CA ALA A 374 -5.75 -3.17 5.63
C ALA A 374 -4.83 -3.68 4.50
N GLY A 375 -4.85 -2.99 3.36
CA GLY A 375 -3.85 -3.09 2.30
C GLY A 375 -3.61 -4.49 1.76
N TYR A 376 -4.64 -5.16 1.20
CA TYR A 376 -4.57 -6.52 0.66
C TYR A 376 -3.97 -7.56 1.62
N GLN A 377 -3.82 -7.18 2.91
CA GLN A 377 -3.45 -8.07 4.00
C GLN A 377 -2.03 -8.65 3.91
N LYS A 378 -1.11 -7.94 3.27
CA LYS A 378 0.31 -8.32 3.15
C LYS A 378 0.91 -8.74 4.50
N PHE A 379 0.52 -8.08 5.58
CA PHE A 379 0.99 -8.38 6.93
C PHE A 379 0.37 -9.60 7.62
N TYR A 380 -0.49 -10.35 6.94
CA TYR A 380 -1.16 -11.48 7.56
C TYR A 380 -0.17 -12.52 8.10
N LEU A 381 0.79 -12.95 7.26
CA LEU A 381 1.81 -13.90 7.67
C LEU A 381 2.75 -13.30 8.71
N ALA A 382 3.18 -12.05 8.54
CA ALA A 382 4.04 -11.36 9.50
C ALA A 382 3.37 -11.25 10.90
N LYS A 383 2.06 -10.96 10.92
CA LYS A 383 1.29 -10.95 12.17
C LYS A 383 1.19 -12.36 12.77
N TYR A 384 0.89 -13.38 11.97
CA TYR A 384 0.84 -14.76 12.44
C TYR A 384 2.17 -15.19 13.08
N ILE A 385 3.30 -14.84 12.45
CA ILE A 385 4.64 -15.10 12.98
C ILE A 385 4.86 -14.35 14.29
N ASN A 386 4.52 -13.06 14.36
CA ASN A 386 4.65 -12.29 15.60
C ASN A 386 3.82 -12.88 16.76
N ASP A 387 2.61 -13.34 16.47
CA ASP A 387 1.68 -13.84 17.50
C ASP A 387 2.04 -15.27 17.97
N ASN A 388 2.64 -16.12 17.11
CA ASN A 388 2.79 -17.54 17.37
C ASN A 388 4.24 -18.06 17.34
N LEU A 389 5.16 -17.34 16.71
CA LEU A 389 6.51 -17.81 16.38
C LEU A 389 7.59 -16.77 16.66
N ARG A 390 7.31 -15.78 17.52
CA ARG A 390 8.19 -14.63 17.74
C ARG A 390 9.63 -15.02 18.12
N ASP A 391 9.77 -16.05 18.91
CA ASP A 391 11.07 -16.49 19.45
C ASP A 391 11.67 -17.68 18.67
N LYS A 392 11.06 -18.07 17.56
CA LYS A 392 11.52 -19.19 16.75
C LYS A 392 12.19 -18.70 15.47
N PRO A 393 13.20 -19.40 14.96
CA PRO A 393 13.70 -19.17 13.61
C PRO A 393 12.59 -19.46 12.59
N VAL A 394 12.33 -18.50 11.71
CA VAL A 394 11.33 -18.62 10.65
C VAL A 394 11.98 -18.32 9.31
N ASN A 395 11.70 -19.14 8.31
CA ASN A 395 12.10 -18.93 6.94
C ASN A 395 10.87 -18.69 6.08
N ILE A 396 10.83 -17.54 5.41
CA ILE A 396 9.70 -17.11 4.59
C ILE A 396 10.15 -17.12 3.13
N ILE A 397 9.57 -18.02 2.36
CA ILE A 397 9.71 -18.09 0.92
C ILE A 397 8.52 -17.35 0.32
N HIS A 398 8.76 -16.28 -0.44
CA HIS A 398 7.68 -15.42 -0.92
C HIS A 398 7.73 -15.20 -2.42
N GLY A 399 6.56 -15.18 -3.06
CA GLY A 399 6.42 -14.81 -4.46
C GLY A 399 6.66 -13.31 -4.71
N PRO A 400 6.64 -12.87 -5.97
CA PRO A 400 6.68 -11.46 -6.32
C PRO A 400 5.62 -10.68 -5.55
N ASP A 401 5.97 -9.50 -5.05
CA ASP A 401 5.08 -8.62 -4.26
C ASP A 401 4.38 -9.25 -3.04
N SER A 402 4.81 -10.45 -2.63
CA SER A 402 4.23 -11.20 -1.50
C SER A 402 5.09 -11.16 -0.24
N ASN A 403 6.12 -10.27 -0.20
CA ASN A 403 6.92 -10.04 0.99
C ASN A 403 6.02 -9.57 2.15
N PRO A 404 5.94 -10.30 3.26
CA PRO A 404 5.02 -9.99 4.35
C PRO A 404 5.43 -8.76 5.18
N TYR A 405 6.64 -8.23 5.03
CA TYR A 405 7.15 -7.09 5.79
C TYR A 405 7.19 -5.77 5.02
N GLY A 406 6.89 -5.78 3.74
CA GLY A 406 6.86 -4.55 2.97
C GLY A 406 6.65 -4.73 1.46
N PRO A 407 6.34 -3.64 0.74
CA PRO A 407 6.22 -3.63 -0.71
C PRO A 407 7.61 -3.50 -1.37
N PHE A 408 7.69 -3.89 -2.65
CA PHE A 408 8.84 -3.63 -3.54
C PHE A 408 10.21 -4.05 -2.96
N GLY A 409 10.25 -5.15 -2.20
CA GLY A 409 11.49 -5.62 -1.58
C GLY A 409 11.94 -4.83 -0.34
N ALA A 410 11.31 -3.70 -0.04
CA ALA A 410 11.58 -2.92 1.16
C ALA A 410 11.07 -3.64 2.42
N ILE A 411 11.91 -3.72 3.44
CA ILE A 411 11.57 -4.41 4.70
C ILE A 411 11.35 -3.37 5.78
N SER A 412 10.13 -3.34 6.33
CA SER A 412 9.81 -2.50 7.48
C SER A 412 10.66 -2.89 8.70
N GLY A 413 11.36 -1.94 9.27
CA GLY A 413 12.06 -2.13 10.56
C GLY A 413 11.08 -2.30 11.71
N PHE A 414 9.97 -1.56 11.70
CA PHE A 414 8.98 -1.57 12.78
C PHE A 414 8.28 -2.91 12.96
N TYR A 415 7.88 -3.59 11.86
CA TYR A 415 7.17 -4.88 11.93
C TYR A 415 8.09 -6.09 11.83
N ARG A 416 9.38 -5.90 11.56
CA ARG A 416 10.32 -6.97 11.30
C ARG A 416 10.48 -7.88 12.52
N ASN A 417 10.34 -9.18 12.31
CA ASN A 417 10.84 -10.18 13.25
C ASN A 417 12.30 -10.49 12.92
N GLU A 418 13.21 -10.26 13.84
CA GLU A 418 14.66 -10.48 13.67
C GLU A 418 15.01 -11.94 13.40
N ASN A 419 14.19 -12.88 13.89
CA ASN A 419 14.36 -14.32 13.67
C ASN A 419 13.77 -14.78 12.32
N ALA A 420 13.17 -13.88 11.53
CA ALA A 420 12.62 -14.20 10.23
C ALA A 420 13.63 -13.90 9.11
N THR A 421 13.93 -14.93 8.31
CA THR A 421 14.67 -14.80 7.07
C THR A 421 13.71 -14.83 5.89
N MET A 422 13.98 -14.05 4.85
CA MET A 422 13.13 -13.94 3.68
C MET A 422 13.91 -14.34 2.45
N GLN A 423 13.27 -15.13 1.60
CA GLN A 423 13.84 -15.60 0.34
C GLN A 423 12.81 -15.39 -0.77
N LYS A 424 13.20 -14.66 -1.80
CA LYS A 424 12.33 -14.46 -2.96
C LYS A 424 12.26 -15.76 -3.76
N PHE A 425 11.05 -16.16 -4.09
CA PHE A 425 10.75 -17.34 -4.86
C PHE A 425 10.46 -16.96 -6.31
N THR A 426 10.95 -17.76 -7.24
CA THR A 426 10.78 -17.53 -8.67
C THR A 426 10.04 -18.65 -9.37
N ASN A 427 10.22 -19.90 -8.93
CA ASN A 427 9.57 -21.05 -9.53
C ASN A 427 9.44 -22.22 -8.53
N LEU A 428 8.48 -23.13 -8.79
CA LEU A 428 8.24 -24.28 -7.91
C LEU A 428 9.36 -25.30 -7.91
N TYR A 429 10.12 -25.42 -8.99
CA TYR A 429 11.23 -26.36 -9.10
C TYR A 429 12.33 -26.11 -8.05
N GLY A 430 12.61 -24.83 -7.76
CA GLY A 430 13.64 -24.45 -6.80
C GLY A 430 13.18 -24.28 -5.36
N ILE A 431 11.88 -24.46 -5.05
CA ILE A 431 11.35 -24.12 -3.73
C ILE A 431 11.95 -24.98 -2.60
N GLY A 432 12.21 -26.26 -2.88
CA GLY A 432 12.83 -27.17 -1.93
C GLY A 432 14.22 -26.72 -1.48
N TYR A 433 14.99 -26.10 -2.37
CA TYR A 433 16.32 -25.58 -2.06
C TYR A 433 16.30 -24.33 -1.18
N LEU A 434 15.15 -23.67 -1.08
CA LEU A 434 14.96 -22.49 -0.22
C LEU A 434 14.58 -22.86 1.22
N LEU A 435 14.36 -24.13 1.51
CA LEU A 435 14.07 -24.60 2.87
C LEU A 435 15.29 -24.45 3.79
N ARG A 436 15.04 -24.10 5.06
CA ARG A 436 16.07 -24.00 6.07
C ARG A 436 15.84 -25.01 7.18
N SER A 437 16.85 -25.83 7.43
CA SER A 437 16.84 -26.76 8.56
C SER A 437 16.84 -26.02 9.90
N GLY A 438 16.04 -26.47 10.85
CA GLY A 438 15.90 -25.85 12.17
C GLY A 438 15.03 -24.58 12.20
N ALA A 439 14.42 -24.19 11.07
CA ALA A 439 13.47 -23.09 11.00
C ALA A 439 12.08 -23.57 10.59
N GLU A 440 11.04 -22.84 11.03
CA GLU A 440 9.68 -23.00 10.53
C GLU A 440 9.60 -22.39 9.12
N ASN A 441 9.42 -23.22 8.10
CA ASN A 441 9.41 -22.79 6.70
C ASN A 441 7.98 -22.50 6.23
N PHE A 442 7.78 -21.30 5.69
CA PHE A 442 6.52 -20.87 5.10
C PHE A 442 6.72 -20.46 3.65
N PHE A 443 5.72 -20.77 2.81
CA PHE A 443 5.60 -20.21 1.48
C PHE A 443 4.37 -19.30 1.43
N THR A 444 4.52 -18.12 0.83
CA THR A 444 3.42 -17.17 0.62
C THR A 444 3.44 -16.59 -0.78
N CYS A 445 2.27 -16.53 -1.40
CA CYS A 445 2.09 -16.03 -2.75
C CYS A 445 0.70 -15.41 -2.91
N ARG A 446 0.55 -14.41 -3.79
CA ARG A 446 -0.77 -13.91 -4.17
C ARG A 446 -1.54 -14.97 -4.95
N LYS A 447 -2.84 -15.01 -4.76
CA LYS A 447 -3.73 -15.94 -5.49
C LYS A 447 -3.55 -15.82 -7.00
N CYS A 448 -3.54 -14.58 -7.54
CA CYS A 448 -3.37 -14.35 -8.97
C CYS A 448 -1.99 -14.80 -9.50
N ASP A 449 -0.94 -14.73 -8.70
CA ASP A 449 0.39 -15.18 -9.10
C ASP A 449 0.47 -16.71 -9.08
N LEU A 450 -0.10 -17.33 -8.05
CA LEU A 450 -0.15 -18.79 -7.97
C LEU A 450 -1.00 -19.38 -9.10
N GLU A 451 -2.16 -18.80 -9.43
CA GLU A 451 -3.04 -19.27 -10.51
C GLU A 451 -2.40 -19.12 -11.92
N LYS A 452 -1.54 -18.12 -12.09
CA LYS A 452 -0.81 -17.88 -13.35
C LYS A 452 0.53 -18.60 -13.43
N MET A 453 0.96 -19.24 -12.35
CA MET A 453 2.25 -19.89 -12.28
C MET A 453 2.27 -21.10 -13.21
N VAL A 454 3.25 -21.14 -14.10
CA VAL A 454 3.44 -22.25 -15.01
C VAL A 454 4.40 -23.24 -14.35
N CYS A 455 3.95 -24.45 -14.15
CA CYS A 455 4.80 -25.56 -13.72
C CYS A 455 5.62 -26.07 -14.90
N VAL A 456 6.89 -26.35 -14.67
CA VAL A 456 7.87 -26.77 -15.70
C VAL A 456 8.62 -28.03 -15.27
N GLY A 457 9.34 -28.65 -16.19
CA GLY A 457 10.05 -29.89 -15.93
C GLY A 457 9.08 -31.02 -15.61
N GLU A 458 9.35 -31.79 -14.59
CA GLU A 458 8.49 -32.89 -14.12
C GLU A 458 7.09 -32.47 -13.66
N PHE A 459 6.90 -31.15 -13.40
CA PHE A 459 5.63 -30.56 -12.98
C PHE A 459 4.86 -29.90 -14.14
N GLU A 460 5.33 -30.01 -15.39
CA GLU A 460 4.73 -29.34 -16.54
C GLU A 460 3.22 -29.68 -16.70
N GLY A 461 2.41 -28.63 -16.87
CA GLY A 461 0.96 -28.76 -17.05
C GLY A 461 0.17 -29.11 -15.78
N ARG A 462 0.81 -29.21 -14.63
CA ARG A 462 0.18 -29.53 -13.35
C ARG A 462 -0.32 -28.27 -12.63
N ASN A 463 -1.28 -28.46 -11.73
CA ASN A 463 -1.75 -27.37 -10.89
C ASN A 463 -0.69 -26.99 -9.85
N PRO A 464 -0.28 -25.72 -9.77
CA PRO A 464 0.73 -25.28 -8.78
C PRO A 464 0.38 -25.60 -7.34
N PHE A 465 -0.90 -25.63 -7.01
CA PHE A 465 -1.37 -25.96 -5.65
C PHE A 465 -1.08 -27.42 -5.29
N ASP A 466 -1.34 -28.34 -6.23
CA ASP A 466 -1.09 -29.77 -6.04
C ASP A 466 0.42 -30.05 -5.97
N VAL A 467 1.21 -29.35 -6.79
CA VAL A 467 2.67 -29.44 -6.77
C VAL A 467 3.25 -28.98 -5.43
N LEU A 468 2.74 -27.86 -4.87
CA LEU A 468 3.15 -27.42 -3.53
C LEU A 468 2.87 -28.46 -2.45
N GLN A 469 1.71 -29.14 -2.54
CA GLN A 469 1.37 -30.20 -1.59
C GLN A 469 2.31 -31.40 -1.70
N GLU A 470 2.67 -31.79 -2.90
CA GLU A 470 3.65 -32.86 -3.13
C GLU A 470 5.04 -32.50 -2.62
N LEU A 471 5.44 -31.25 -2.77
CA LEU A 471 6.70 -30.71 -2.23
C LEU A 471 6.67 -30.54 -0.70
N GLY A 472 5.63 -31.04 -0.02
CA GLY A 472 5.52 -31.01 1.43
C GLY A 472 4.97 -29.72 2.01
N PHE A 473 4.41 -28.82 1.21
CA PHE A 473 3.78 -27.59 1.66
C PHE A 473 2.26 -27.77 1.83
N GLU A 474 1.79 -27.79 3.04
CA GLU A 474 0.36 -27.82 3.32
C GLU A 474 -0.24 -26.42 3.35
N TYR A 475 -1.38 -26.26 2.64
CA TYR A 475 -2.17 -25.03 2.73
C TYR A 475 -2.64 -24.82 4.16
N GLN A 476 -2.23 -23.72 4.78
CA GLN A 476 -2.57 -23.40 6.16
C GLN A 476 -3.74 -22.43 6.23
N SER A 477 -3.67 -21.36 5.45
CA SER A 477 -4.67 -20.30 5.52
C SER A 477 -4.53 -19.32 4.35
N GLN A 478 -5.47 -18.39 4.29
CA GLN A 478 -5.41 -17.22 3.41
C GLN A 478 -5.64 -15.95 4.20
N SER A 479 -5.17 -14.84 3.65
CA SER A 479 -5.15 -13.53 4.33
C SER A 479 -6.53 -12.96 4.66
N ILE A 480 -7.61 -13.45 4.06
CA ILE A 480 -9.00 -13.13 4.42
C ILE A 480 -9.87 -14.39 4.50
N PRO A 481 -10.90 -14.39 5.35
CA PRO A 481 -11.86 -15.50 5.36
C PRO A 481 -12.50 -15.71 3.98
N LYS A 482 -12.68 -16.96 3.57
CA LYS A 482 -13.31 -17.31 2.27
C LYS A 482 -14.67 -16.64 2.07
N PHE A 483 -15.45 -16.46 3.14
CA PHE A 483 -16.72 -15.75 3.07
C PHE A 483 -16.53 -14.26 2.73
N THR A 484 -15.55 -13.61 3.38
CA THR A 484 -15.21 -12.20 3.12
C THR A 484 -14.68 -12.02 1.69
N GLU A 485 -13.86 -12.94 1.20
CA GLU A 485 -13.37 -12.95 -0.19
C GLU A 485 -14.53 -12.91 -1.19
N LYS A 486 -15.52 -13.80 -1.03
CA LYS A 486 -16.73 -13.80 -1.87
C LYS A 486 -17.49 -12.47 -1.84
N LEU A 487 -17.59 -11.82 -0.68
CA LEU A 487 -18.22 -10.50 -0.58
C LEU A 487 -17.39 -9.43 -1.29
N CYS A 488 -16.06 -9.52 -1.24
CA CYS A 488 -15.16 -8.57 -1.88
C CYS A 488 -15.27 -8.58 -3.41
N GLU A 489 -15.68 -9.67 -4.03
CA GLU A 489 -15.93 -9.76 -5.48
C GLU A 489 -16.97 -8.73 -5.97
N TYR A 490 -17.88 -8.31 -5.10
CA TYR A 490 -18.93 -7.32 -5.39
C TYR A 490 -18.55 -5.88 -5.02
N TYR A 491 -17.35 -5.66 -4.44
CA TYR A 491 -16.87 -4.35 -4.03
C TYR A 491 -15.70 -3.93 -4.91
N SER A 492 -15.92 -2.88 -5.72
CA SER A 492 -14.86 -2.26 -6.50
C SER A 492 -13.75 -1.72 -5.58
N GLY A 493 -12.53 -1.69 -6.08
CA GLY A 493 -11.37 -1.29 -5.29
C GLY A 493 -10.79 -2.40 -4.40
N TYR A 494 -11.39 -3.60 -4.40
CA TYR A 494 -10.81 -4.78 -3.78
C TYR A 494 -10.59 -5.88 -4.83
N ASP A 495 -9.32 -6.13 -5.15
CA ASP A 495 -8.92 -7.20 -6.06
C ASP A 495 -8.70 -8.50 -5.26
N THR A 496 -9.57 -9.48 -5.46
CA THR A 496 -9.47 -10.79 -4.79
C THR A 496 -8.26 -11.59 -5.25
N GLY A 497 -7.69 -11.29 -6.42
CA GLY A 497 -6.43 -11.86 -6.89
C GLY A 497 -5.24 -11.50 -5.99
N MET A 498 -5.35 -10.41 -5.23
CA MET A 498 -4.32 -9.96 -4.27
C MET A 498 -4.37 -10.67 -2.90
N VAL A 499 -5.34 -11.58 -2.70
CA VAL A 499 -5.39 -12.42 -1.48
C VAL A 499 -4.12 -13.26 -1.40
N LEU A 500 -3.46 -13.24 -0.23
CA LEU A 500 -2.27 -14.05 0.02
C LEU A 500 -2.68 -15.44 0.49
N TYR A 501 -2.14 -16.45 -0.14
CA TYR A 501 -2.14 -17.82 0.35
C TYR A 501 -0.90 -18.09 1.19
N VAL A 502 -1.07 -18.81 2.28
CA VAL A 502 0.00 -19.20 3.19
C VAL A 502 0.04 -20.72 3.27
N PHE A 503 1.19 -21.27 2.97
CA PHE A 503 1.50 -22.68 3.11
C PHE A 503 2.60 -22.85 4.15
N ARG A 504 2.55 -23.92 4.91
CA ARG A 504 3.59 -24.31 5.86
C ARG A 504 4.22 -25.61 5.40
N TYR A 505 5.53 -25.67 5.41
CA TYR A 505 6.25 -26.90 5.16
C TYR A 505 6.08 -27.84 6.36
N VAL A 506 5.60 -29.05 6.10
CA VAL A 506 5.32 -30.06 7.14
C VAL A 506 6.21 -31.29 7.01
N GLY A 507 7.20 -31.23 6.11
CA GLY A 507 8.09 -32.34 5.80
C GLY A 507 7.62 -33.16 4.62
N ASP A 508 8.54 -33.95 4.11
CA ASP A 508 8.37 -34.68 2.89
C ASP A 508 7.52 -35.93 3.08
N LYS A 509 6.41 -36.04 2.35
CA LYS A 509 5.67 -37.29 2.18
C LYS A 509 6.28 -38.18 1.07
N TYR A 510 7.24 -37.67 0.29
CA TYR A 510 7.69 -38.25 -0.98
C TYR A 510 9.20 -38.51 -1.11
N GLY A 511 10.00 -38.40 -0.03
CA GLY A 511 11.39 -38.78 -0.02
C GLY A 511 12.39 -37.70 -0.42
N PHE A 512 12.05 -36.42 -0.31
CA PHE A 512 13.04 -35.33 -0.38
C PHE A 512 14.02 -35.46 0.79
N ASP A 513 15.24 -35.82 0.50
CA ASP A 513 16.30 -35.96 1.52
C ASP A 513 16.74 -34.57 2.00
N GLU A 514 16.32 -34.18 3.24
CA GLU A 514 16.79 -32.93 3.88
C GLU A 514 18.33 -32.80 3.85
N SER A 515 19.07 -33.89 3.75
CA SER A 515 20.53 -33.86 3.67
C SER A 515 21.05 -33.24 2.39
N GLN A 516 20.30 -33.30 1.29
CA GLN A 516 20.64 -32.64 0.01
C GLN A 516 20.50 -31.13 0.09
N PHE A 517 19.62 -30.59 0.95
CA PHE A 517 19.38 -29.16 1.09
C PHE A 517 20.36 -28.42 2.01
N LYS A 518 21.10 -29.14 2.83
CA LYS A 518 22.03 -28.54 3.81
C LYS A 518 23.20 -27.78 3.20
N LYS A 519 23.44 -27.92 1.91
CA LYS A 519 24.61 -27.36 1.23
C LYS A 519 24.31 -26.58 -0.07
N ALA A 520 23.06 -26.25 -0.40
CA ALA A 520 22.78 -25.52 -1.63
C ALA A 520 23.05 -23.99 -1.49
N VAL A 521 23.66 -23.39 -2.50
CA VAL A 521 23.86 -21.93 -2.62
C VAL A 521 23.13 -21.43 -3.85
N PHE A 522 22.44 -20.29 -3.70
CA PHE A 522 21.55 -19.71 -4.70
C PHE A 522 21.94 -18.32 -5.08
N TYR A 523 21.70 -18.00 -6.36
CA TYR A 523 21.77 -16.68 -6.91
C TYR A 523 20.51 -16.43 -7.73
N TYR A 524 20.01 -15.20 -7.70
CA TYR A 524 18.83 -14.80 -8.46
C TYR A 524 18.97 -13.38 -8.99
N ASN A 525 18.53 -13.16 -10.21
CA ASN A 525 18.48 -11.86 -10.83
C ASN A 525 17.21 -11.71 -11.68
N ASP A 526 16.44 -10.64 -11.41
CA ASP A 526 15.22 -10.27 -12.13
C ASP A 526 15.42 -9.07 -13.07
N CYS A 527 16.66 -8.68 -13.31
CA CYS A 527 17.04 -7.51 -14.11
C CYS A 527 16.50 -6.15 -13.62
N GLU A 528 15.79 -6.09 -12.49
CA GLU A 528 15.21 -4.83 -11.98
C GLU A 528 16.19 -4.03 -11.13
N ASN A 529 16.94 -4.70 -10.25
CA ASN A 529 17.97 -4.12 -9.38
C ASN A 529 19.14 -5.08 -9.32
N SER A 530 19.99 -5.04 -10.33
CA SER A 530 21.08 -5.98 -10.45
C SER A 530 22.37 -5.46 -9.84
N ASP A 531 22.97 -6.26 -8.97
CA ASP A 531 24.35 -6.18 -8.52
C ASP A 531 25.30 -7.10 -9.33
N TRP A 532 24.76 -7.79 -10.36
CA TRP A 532 25.54 -8.57 -11.31
C TRP A 532 26.22 -7.68 -12.36
N GLY A 533 27.29 -8.17 -12.97
CA GLY A 533 27.98 -7.46 -14.03
C GLY A 533 27.19 -7.34 -15.34
N GLN A 534 27.67 -6.50 -16.28
CA GLN A 534 27.08 -6.24 -17.61
C GLN A 534 25.67 -5.64 -17.53
N THR A 535 25.46 -4.68 -16.61
CA THR A 535 24.17 -4.00 -16.41
C THR A 535 23.76 -3.11 -17.60
N GLU A 536 24.69 -2.76 -18.49
CA GLU A 536 24.42 -2.06 -19.76
C GLU A 536 23.56 -2.88 -20.75
N THR A 537 23.42 -4.17 -20.53
CA THR A 537 22.53 -5.04 -21.33
C THR A 537 21.09 -5.01 -20.85
N ILE A 538 20.79 -4.35 -19.74
CA ILE A 538 19.43 -4.24 -19.21
C ILE A 538 18.60 -3.32 -20.11
N THR A 539 17.43 -3.82 -20.52
CA THR A 539 16.49 -3.14 -21.43
C THR A 539 15.05 -3.26 -20.94
N SER A 540 14.23 -2.30 -21.31
CA SER A 540 12.76 -2.32 -21.12
C SER A 540 11.98 -2.65 -22.40
N GLU A 541 12.65 -3.05 -23.49
CA GLU A 541 12.00 -3.36 -24.77
C GLU A 541 11.09 -4.59 -24.68
N LYS A 542 11.60 -5.65 -24.08
CA LYS A 542 10.86 -6.89 -23.82
C LYS A 542 11.26 -7.42 -22.45
N TYR A 543 10.31 -7.78 -21.63
CA TYR A 543 10.52 -8.35 -20.30
C TYR A 543 9.46 -9.39 -19.98
N TYR A 544 9.81 -10.36 -19.16
CA TYR A 544 8.89 -11.39 -18.68
C TYR A 544 8.21 -10.95 -17.38
N SER A 545 9.00 -10.42 -16.44
CA SER A 545 8.51 -9.93 -15.17
C SER A 545 9.04 -8.52 -14.89
N GLY A 546 8.46 -7.81 -13.91
CA GLY A 546 8.91 -6.47 -13.53
C GLY A 546 8.73 -5.43 -14.65
N GLY A 547 9.80 -4.96 -15.24
CA GLY A 547 9.82 -3.95 -16.29
C GLY A 547 11.08 -4.02 -17.15
N HIS A 548 12.03 -4.94 -16.84
CA HIS A 548 13.31 -5.03 -17.50
C HIS A 548 13.72 -6.49 -17.76
N SER A 549 14.62 -6.68 -18.71
CA SER A 549 15.32 -7.92 -18.99
C SER A 549 16.74 -7.64 -19.47
N SER A 550 17.59 -8.65 -19.58
CA SER A 550 18.91 -8.53 -20.21
C SER A 550 18.81 -8.92 -21.69
N VAL A 551 19.28 -8.06 -22.60
CA VAL A 551 19.34 -8.34 -24.05
C VAL A 551 20.77 -8.61 -24.49
N VAL A 552 20.96 -9.62 -25.33
CA VAL A 552 22.26 -10.03 -25.87
C VAL A 552 22.17 -10.11 -27.39
N TYR A 553 23.11 -9.44 -28.09
CA TYR A 553 23.23 -9.39 -29.56
C TYR A 553 24.69 -9.18 -29.98
N ALA A 554 25.01 -9.16 -31.27
CA ALA A 554 26.39 -9.17 -31.78
C ALA A 554 27.31 -8.10 -31.17
N ASP A 555 26.82 -6.88 -30.95
CA ASP A 555 27.63 -5.78 -30.39
C ASP A 555 27.77 -5.87 -28.86
N SER A 556 26.87 -6.59 -28.18
CA SER A 556 26.91 -6.87 -26.74
C SER A 556 26.71 -8.38 -26.53
N ARG A 557 27.78 -9.15 -26.76
CA ARG A 557 27.73 -10.62 -26.80
C ARG A 557 27.47 -11.28 -25.45
N TYR A 558 27.73 -10.58 -24.37
CA TYR A 558 27.60 -11.07 -22.99
C TYR A 558 26.45 -10.38 -22.31
N GLY A 559 25.54 -11.15 -21.76
CA GLY A 559 24.43 -10.63 -20.97
C GLY A 559 24.80 -10.41 -19.52
N ILE A 560 23.79 -10.11 -18.72
CA ILE A 560 23.95 -9.96 -17.27
C ILE A 560 24.74 -11.14 -16.69
N THR A 561 25.79 -10.85 -15.94
CA THR A 561 26.83 -11.82 -15.54
C THR A 561 26.89 -11.94 -14.02
N LEU A 562 26.64 -13.15 -13.50
CA LEU A 562 27.02 -13.51 -12.14
C LEU A 562 28.50 -13.82 -12.09
N GLU A 563 29.25 -13.14 -11.22
CA GLU A 563 30.64 -13.47 -10.89
C GLU A 563 30.78 -13.56 -9.36
N ASP A 564 31.33 -14.67 -8.85
CA ASP A 564 31.55 -14.84 -7.41
C ASP A 564 32.71 -15.82 -7.14
N SER A 565 33.16 -15.83 -5.88
CA SER A 565 34.24 -16.72 -5.43
C SER A 565 33.77 -18.18 -5.30
N ILE A 566 34.57 -19.10 -5.81
CA ILE A 566 34.32 -20.55 -5.68
C ILE A 566 34.34 -21.01 -4.21
N ASN A 567 35.00 -20.30 -3.31
CA ASN A 567 35.02 -20.66 -1.90
C ASN A 567 33.61 -20.82 -1.28
N LYS A 568 32.63 -20.10 -1.82
CA LYS A 568 31.23 -20.20 -1.36
C LYS A 568 30.54 -21.50 -1.78
N VAL A 569 30.99 -22.09 -2.87
CA VAL A 569 30.37 -23.23 -3.56
C VAL A 569 31.36 -24.37 -3.87
N SER A 570 32.54 -24.34 -3.28
CA SER A 570 33.67 -25.26 -3.55
C SER A 570 33.33 -26.77 -3.39
N TRP A 571 32.30 -27.08 -2.66
CA TRP A 571 31.81 -28.42 -2.36
C TRP A 571 30.77 -28.91 -3.40
N ALA A 572 30.25 -28.02 -4.24
CA ALA A 572 29.19 -28.35 -5.19
C ALA A 572 29.71 -29.27 -6.31
N LYS A 573 28.86 -30.18 -6.74
CA LYS A 573 29.13 -31.10 -7.86
C LYS A 573 28.29 -30.78 -9.09
N HIS A 574 27.19 -30.08 -8.89
CA HIS A 574 26.23 -29.75 -9.91
C HIS A 574 25.81 -28.28 -9.81
N MET A 575 25.49 -27.69 -10.95
CA MET A 575 24.86 -26.37 -11.04
C MET A 575 23.66 -26.46 -11.99
N SER A 576 22.51 -25.99 -11.56
CA SER A 576 21.33 -25.84 -12.42
C SER A 576 20.98 -24.36 -12.57
N VAL A 577 20.63 -23.96 -13.79
CA VAL A 577 20.17 -22.60 -14.09
C VAL A 577 18.78 -22.66 -14.69
N VAL A 578 17.86 -21.93 -14.09
CA VAL A 578 16.49 -21.76 -14.59
C VAL A 578 16.33 -20.31 -15.01
N LEU A 579 15.86 -20.08 -16.22
CA LEU A 579 15.70 -18.72 -16.74
C LEU A 579 14.55 -18.62 -17.75
N GLN A 580 14.06 -17.40 -17.93
CA GLN A 580 13.14 -17.06 -19.02
C GLN A 580 13.95 -16.58 -20.22
N VAL A 581 13.60 -17.04 -21.42
CA VAL A 581 14.25 -16.63 -22.66
C VAL A 581 13.18 -16.25 -23.71
N ASN A 582 13.44 -15.17 -24.44
CA ASN A 582 12.67 -14.78 -25.62
C ASN A 582 13.67 -14.52 -26.78
N GLN A 583 13.67 -15.42 -27.75
CA GLN A 583 14.45 -15.27 -28.95
C GLN A 583 13.60 -14.76 -30.11
N THR A 584 14.12 -13.82 -30.91
CA THR A 584 13.34 -13.18 -31.98
C THR A 584 13.27 -14.04 -33.24
N ASP A 585 14.31 -14.86 -33.53
CA ASP A 585 14.40 -15.75 -34.65
C ASP A 585 15.01 -17.11 -34.27
N GLU A 586 14.91 -18.13 -35.14
CA GLU A 586 15.64 -19.39 -34.97
C GLU A 586 17.16 -19.14 -35.10
N ILE A 587 17.81 -18.86 -33.97
CA ILE A 587 19.21 -18.50 -33.90
C ILE A 587 20.03 -19.76 -33.59
N ARG A 588 21.14 -19.95 -34.28
CA ARG A 588 21.86 -21.21 -34.18
C ARG A 588 22.72 -21.39 -32.93
N ASP A 589 23.18 -20.32 -32.26
CA ASP A 589 24.19 -20.47 -31.21
C ASP A 589 24.05 -19.61 -29.91
N PRO A 590 22.89 -19.04 -29.51
CA PRO A 590 22.80 -18.47 -28.20
C PRO A 590 22.92 -19.57 -27.15
N CYS A 591 23.70 -19.30 -26.10
CA CYS A 591 23.92 -20.27 -25.03
C CYS A 591 23.99 -19.59 -23.66
N LEU A 592 23.85 -20.40 -22.63
CA LEU A 592 24.24 -20.04 -21.26
C LEU A 592 25.63 -20.60 -21.03
N ALA A 593 26.59 -19.80 -20.63
CA ALA A 593 27.97 -20.15 -20.38
C ALA A 593 28.27 -20.18 -18.86
N LEU A 594 29.06 -21.18 -18.47
CA LEU A 594 29.76 -21.26 -17.20
C LEU A 594 31.25 -21.14 -17.47
N GLU A 595 31.91 -20.17 -16.88
CA GLU A 595 33.35 -19.99 -16.90
C GLU A 595 33.92 -20.19 -15.50
N ILE A 596 34.87 -21.08 -15.33
CA ILE A 596 35.56 -21.37 -14.09
C ILE A 596 36.98 -20.83 -14.21
N VAL A 597 37.33 -19.90 -13.33
CA VAL A 597 38.53 -19.06 -13.46
C VAL A 597 39.54 -19.37 -12.35
N ASP A 598 40.81 -19.47 -12.74
CA ASP A 598 41.94 -19.51 -11.83
C ASP A 598 42.79 -18.23 -11.95
N ASP A 599 42.55 -17.25 -11.08
CA ASP A 599 43.31 -16.00 -11.05
C ASP A 599 44.78 -16.19 -10.62
N THR A 600 45.13 -17.36 -10.08
CA THR A 600 46.51 -17.67 -9.68
C THR A 600 47.38 -18.08 -10.88
N GLY A 601 46.78 -18.38 -12.01
CA GLY A 601 47.47 -18.81 -13.23
C GLY A 601 48.12 -20.21 -13.18
N VAL A 602 47.74 -20.99 -12.16
CA VAL A 602 48.24 -22.36 -11.98
C VAL A 602 47.47 -23.34 -12.88
N ARG A 603 46.21 -23.05 -13.15
CA ARG A 603 45.32 -23.88 -13.98
C ARG A 603 44.77 -23.10 -15.17
N GLU A 604 44.44 -23.81 -16.21
CA GLU A 604 43.70 -23.25 -17.33
C GLU A 604 42.24 -23.04 -16.93
N ASN A 605 41.67 -21.93 -17.37
CA ASN A 605 40.24 -21.64 -17.17
C ASN A 605 39.39 -22.68 -17.92
N VAL A 606 38.29 -23.09 -17.30
CA VAL A 606 37.33 -24.02 -17.90
C VAL A 606 36.14 -23.22 -18.40
N TRP A 607 35.74 -23.45 -19.66
CA TRP A 607 34.54 -22.86 -20.23
C TRP A 607 33.61 -24.00 -20.68
N ASP A 608 32.38 -23.98 -20.15
CA ASP A 608 31.31 -24.92 -20.52
C ASP A 608 30.04 -24.13 -20.89
N SER A 609 29.24 -24.67 -21.80
CA SER A 609 28.04 -23.97 -22.26
C SER A 609 26.90 -24.93 -22.62
N ARG A 610 25.67 -24.41 -22.51
CA ARG A 610 24.45 -25.10 -22.93
C ARG A 610 23.69 -24.25 -23.94
N LYS A 611 23.37 -24.82 -25.11
CA LYS A 611 22.68 -24.15 -26.19
C LYS A 611 21.19 -23.98 -25.85
N ILE A 612 20.64 -22.79 -26.11
CA ILE A 612 19.23 -22.50 -25.91
C ILE A 612 18.34 -23.32 -26.83
N LEU A 613 18.79 -23.54 -28.09
CA LEU A 613 18.07 -24.34 -29.08
C LEU A 613 17.88 -25.82 -28.69
N ASP A 614 18.72 -26.36 -27.82
CA ASP A 614 18.54 -27.71 -27.28
C ASP A 614 17.35 -27.81 -26.32
N LYS A 615 16.87 -26.66 -25.79
CA LYS A 615 15.77 -26.59 -24.83
C LYS A 615 14.50 -26.03 -25.47
N THR A 616 14.61 -25.06 -26.39
CA THR A 616 13.45 -24.48 -27.07
C THR A 616 13.78 -23.97 -28.47
N LYS A 617 12.82 -24.15 -29.40
CA LYS A 617 12.85 -23.56 -30.75
C LYS A 617 11.79 -22.48 -30.95
N ARG A 618 11.05 -22.16 -29.91
CA ARG A 618 9.98 -21.16 -29.97
C ARG A 618 10.57 -19.75 -30.07
N THR A 619 10.01 -18.94 -30.94
CA THR A 619 10.44 -17.56 -31.19
C THR A 619 9.33 -16.56 -30.84
N ASN A 620 9.72 -15.34 -30.49
CA ASN A 620 8.82 -14.22 -30.15
C ASN A 620 7.84 -14.48 -28.98
N GLU A 621 8.13 -15.47 -28.15
CA GLU A 621 7.43 -15.72 -26.90
C GLU A 621 8.43 -16.02 -25.77
N TRP A 622 8.04 -15.77 -24.53
CA TRP A 622 8.83 -16.12 -23.37
C TRP A 622 8.71 -17.61 -23.06
N VAL A 623 9.84 -18.27 -22.97
CA VAL A 623 9.92 -19.70 -22.67
C VAL A 623 10.85 -19.92 -21.48
N LYS A 624 10.38 -20.64 -20.49
CA LYS A 624 11.19 -21.07 -19.37
C LYS A 624 12.02 -22.27 -19.75
N ILE A 625 13.31 -22.21 -19.49
CA ILE A 625 14.25 -23.31 -19.74
C ILE A 625 15.06 -23.62 -18.49
N VAL A 626 15.52 -24.88 -18.41
CA VAL A 626 16.41 -25.38 -17.35
C VAL A 626 17.66 -25.92 -18.01
N MET A 627 18.82 -25.50 -17.51
CA MET A 627 20.14 -25.91 -17.97
C MET A 627 20.97 -26.45 -16.82
N ASP A 628 21.47 -27.66 -16.94
CA ASP A 628 22.26 -28.35 -15.94
C ASP A 628 23.72 -28.46 -16.35
N PHE A 629 24.62 -28.25 -15.40
CA PHE A 629 26.06 -28.34 -15.54
C PHE A 629 26.62 -29.30 -14.48
N ASP A 630 27.42 -30.25 -14.92
CA ASP A 630 28.27 -31.05 -14.05
C ASP A 630 29.56 -30.28 -13.79
N LEU A 631 29.89 -30.03 -12.53
CA LEU A 631 31.08 -29.31 -12.16
C LEU A 631 32.27 -30.30 -12.12
N PRO A 632 33.49 -29.87 -12.53
CA PRO A 632 34.67 -30.73 -12.49
C PRO A 632 35.00 -31.15 -11.05
N ASP A 633 35.59 -32.35 -10.88
CA ASP A 633 35.94 -32.89 -9.55
C ASP A 633 36.87 -31.95 -8.76
N ASN A 634 37.71 -31.19 -9.46
CA ASN A 634 38.62 -30.19 -8.88
C ASN A 634 38.05 -28.78 -8.85
N PHE A 635 36.73 -28.61 -8.96
CA PHE A 635 36.07 -27.31 -8.98
C PHE A 635 36.46 -26.42 -7.77
N GLY A 636 36.52 -27.00 -6.58
CA GLY A 636 36.92 -26.29 -5.36
C GLY A 636 38.37 -25.77 -5.34
N GLU A 637 39.18 -26.08 -6.31
CA GLU A 637 40.60 -25.67 -6.41
C GLU A 637 40.77 -24.41 -7.27
N TYR A 638 39.72 -23.91 -7.96
CA TYR A 638 39.71 -22.68 -8.72
C TYR A 638 39.34 -21.47 -7.83
N THR A 639 39.51 -20.25 -8.32
CA THR A 639 39.28 -19.02 -7.55
C THR A 639 37.87 -18.47 -7.70
N ASN A 640 37.40 -18.31 -8.91
CA ASN A 640 36.15 -17.66 -9.25
C ASN A 640 35.35 -18.43 -10.30
N PHE A 641 34.07 -18.16 -10.39
CA PHE A 641 33.22 -18.61 -11.49
C PHE A 641 32.39 -17.45 -12.05
N LYS A 642 32.02 -17.58 -13.33
CA LYS A 642 31.10 -16.66 -14.02
C LYS A 642 30.00 -17.45 -14.69
N VAL A 643 28.78 -16.96 -14.60
CA VAL A 643 27.62 -17.51 -15.32
C VAL A 643 26.94 -16.36 -16.06
N TYR A 644 26.81 -16.53 -17.37
CA TYR A 644 26.27 -15.48 -18.23
C TYR A 644 25.59 -16.01 -19.49
N PRO A 645 24.55 -15.35 -20.01
CA PRO A 645 24.05 -15.53 -21.35
C PRO A 645 25.09 -15.04 -22.38
N PHE A 646 25.27 -15.81 -23.43
CA PHE A 646 26.20 -15.49 -24.52
C PHE A 646 25.52 -15.66 -25.87
N ASN A 647 25.61 -14.64 -26.73
CA ASN A 647 25.09 -14.68 -28.09
C ASN A 647 26.07 -14.04 -29.07
N PRO A 648 26.72 -14.83 -29.97
CA PRO A 648 27.66 -14.29 -30.93
C PRO A 648 27.00 -13.73 -32.21
N ILE A 649 25.70 -13.69 -32.33
CA ILE A 649 24.92 -13.40 -33.55
C ILE A 649 24.14 -12.11 -33.44
N GLU A 650 23.79 -11.47 -34.59
CA GLU A 650 23.14 -10.16 -34.64
C GLU A 650 21.72 -10.10 -34.10
N ALA A 651 20.94 -11.18 -34.17
CA ALA A 651 19.56 -11.17 -33.71
C ALA A 651 19.48 -11.16 -32.18
N PRO A 652 18.66 -10.25 -31.57
CA PRO A 652 18.57 -10.11 -30.13
C PRO A 652 17.91 -11.31 -29.46
N VAL A 653 18.48 -11.71 -28.32
CA VAL A 653 17.88 -12.67 -27.38
C VAL A 653 17.75 -12.02 -26.03
N TYR A 654 16.57 -12.12 -25.45
CA TYR A 654 16.24 -11.52 -24.16
C TYR A 654 16.20 -12.60 -23.08
N PHE A 655 16.75 -12.27 -21.91
CA PHE A 655 16.84 -13.15 -20.75
C PHE A 655 16.27 -12.44 -19.52
N ASP A 656 15.52 -13.17 -18.73
CA ASP A 656 14.87 -12.63 -17.54
C ASP A 656 14.73 -13.71 -16.47
N ASP A 657 14.49 -13.31 -15.22
CA ASP A 657 14.27 -14.22 -14.09
C ASP A 657 15.30 -15.34 -14.00
N ILE A 658 16.58 -14.98 -13.94
CA ILE A 658 17.70 -15.95 -13.91
C ILE A 658 17.90 -16.46 -12.49
N PHE A 659 17.73 -17.76 -12.30
CA PHE A 659 17.93 -18.45 -11.03
C PHE A 659 19.02 -19.51 -11.18
N ILE A 660 20.05 -19.43 -10.34
CA ILE A 660 21.19 -20.35 -10.35
C ILE A 660 21.28 -21.06 -9.00
N VAL A 661 21.44 -22.37 -9.02
CA VAL A 661 21.63 -23.19 -7.82
C VAL A 661 22.85 -24.06 -7.98
N PHE A 662 23.73 -24.04 -6.98
CA PHE A 662 24.85 -24.96 -6.80
C PHE A 662 24.50 -25.99 -5.73
N TYR A 663 24.66 -27.31 -6.03
CA TYR A 663 24.32 -28.42 -5.13
C TYR A 663 25.20 -29.64 -5.31
#